data_7e1ef30a23b4417d8a8eca91ee16bc35
#
_entry.id   7e1ef30a23b4417d8a8eca91ee16bc35
#
_cell.length_a   1.000
_cell.length_b   1.000
_cell.length_c   1.000
_cell.angle_alpha   90.00
_cell.angle_beta   90.00
_cell.angle_gamma   90.00
#
_symmetry.space_group_name_H-M   'P 1'
#
loop_
_entity.id
_entity.type
_entity.pdbx_description
1 polymer ?
#
loop_
_entity_poly.entity_id
_entity_poly.type
_entity_poly.pdbx_seq_one_letter_code
_entity_poly.pdbx_strand_id
1 'polypeptide(L)'
;MSRISLGILGILALGAAIAQAQDSKPYLDTQLPFEARAADLVHRMTLQEKASQLVNQARAIQRLGVPAYDWWSESLHGVARDGTTEFPEPVGLAATFDTAAIHDMANVIGIEGRIKHVQAEADGHSNIFEGLDFWAPNVNIFRDPRWGRGQETYGEDPYLSGRLAVSFVTGLQGDDPRYYLAIATPKHFAVHSGPEPTRHFTDVDVSRHDQEDTYLPAFRAAVIEGHAGSIMCAYNSANGEPACANQFLLQHTLRGAWQFQGYVVSDCGAVKDIFTGHHYRVSQAQASAISLQRGMDNECVDFLDAVKDDHDYRPYIEAVQGGYLSEQAIDLAVNRLFVARMRLGMFDPPERVPYSRIEHSKLDSAAHRSMARNLAEKSMVLLQNDGTLPLRSVKRIAVVGPLAEQTGVLLGNYNGIPTHTVSVMEGLKAEFPNAQIDFVPGTQFLSTRGDPVPAEMLTTADGKPGLTAVYGTGTGIGGTEPTPVLTRVDSEVNVKNLPSELQGKGSFSVKWTGNLKPTVTGDYLLGIQAEGFGRIWISGQPFVQSGGTEGNLRRIHLEAGHSLPIEIRYGRTPSKTHPEVRFIWAQAVPGADPAAVAAAKNADVVVAVVGITSRLEGEEMPVDEPGFAGGDRTNLDMPAAEEELLHAVAEAHKPLVVVLLNGSALSTQWEKAHANAILEAWYPGEEGGSAIAATLSGRNNPAGRLPVTFYQDVHQLPHFEDYSMKGRTYRYFQREPLWPFGYGLSYTTFKYSGLTLPAAPIGPTDPLNVRVTITNTGKVEGDEVAQLYLKFPDVAGAPIRALRGFKRIHLKPGASQQVEFHLQGRDLSMVTDVGGTIVAQGKYSLSVGGGQPDTTAPSVTGQFQVSSQMALPE
;
A
#
# COMPACT_ATOMS: atom_id res chain seq x y z
N MET A 1 4.66 70.19 -48.20
CA MET A 1 5.44 68.97 -47.84
C MET A 1 5.33 68.73 -46.35
N SER A 2 4.17 68.28 -45.87
CA SER A 2 4.02 67.98 -44.43
C SER A 2 2.80 67.11 -44.10
N ARG A 3 2.59 65.96 -44.82
CA ARG A 3 1.53 64.98 -44.53
C ARG A 3 1.93 63.51 -44.80
N ILE A 4 3.22 63.27 -45.10
CA ILE A 4 3.67 61.87 -45.36
C ILE A 4 4.46 61.32 -44.19
N SER A 5 4.93 62.10 -43.20
CA SER A 5 5.76 61.60 -42.09
C SER A 5 4.97 60.95 -40.91
N LEU A 6 3.67 61.23 -40.77
CA LEU A 6 2.89 60.62 -39.65
C LEU A 6 2.35 59.19 -39.91
N GLY A 7 2.24 58.80 -41.18
CA GLY A 7 1.73 57.41 -41.50
C GLY A 7 2.76 56.30 -41.33
N ILE A 8 4.05 56.63 -41.44
CA ILE A 8 5.14 55.61 -41.32
C ILE A 8 5.44 55.29 -39.86
N LEU A 9 5.34 56.29 -38.95
CA LEU A 9 5.53 56.03 -37.51
C LEU A 9 4.38 55.18 -36.89
N GLY A 10 3.15 55.33 -37.38
CA GLY A 10 2.01 54.55 -36.90
C GLY A 10 2.08 53.05 -37.31
N ILE A 11 2.58 52.78 -38.54
CA ILE A 11 2.73 51.41 -39.02
C ILE A 11 3.91 50.70 -38.33
N LEU A 12 5.01 51.40 -38.04
CA LEU A 12 6.13 50.84 -37.30
C LEU A 12 5.80 50.58 -35.81
N ALA A 13 4.99 51.42 -35.19
CA ALA A 13 4.54 51.23 -33.83
C ALA A 13 3.53 50.06 -33.71
N LEU A 14 2.62 49.86 -34.67
CA LEU A 14 1.72 48.72 -34.72
C LEU A 14 2.47 47.41 -35.04
N GLY A 15 3.46 47.46 -35.93
CA GLY A 15 4.33 46.34 -36.23
C GLY A 15 5.18 45.88 -35.03
N ALA A 16 5.72 46.85 -34.27
CA ALA A 16 6.49 46.58 -33.07
C ALA A 16 5.60 46.04 -31.92
N ALA A 17 4.35 46.53 -31.79
CA ALA A 17 3.39 45.98 -30.80
C ALA A 17 2.90 44.56 -31.15
N ILE A 18 2.72 44.27 -32.44
CA ILE A 18 2.37 42.90 -32.87
C ILE A 18 3.56 41.94 -32.73
N ALA A 19 4.78 42.36 -33.01
CA ALA A 19 5.99 41.55 -32.80
C ALA A 19 6.26 41.32 -31.30
N GLN A 20 6.01 42.29 -30.44
CA GLN A 20 6.13 42.08 -28.96
C GLN A 20 5.02 41.18 -28.40
N ALA A 21 3.82 41.20 -28.98
CA ALA A 21 2.75 40.30 -28.58
C ALA A 21 3.03 38.82 -28.97
N GLN A 22 3.84 38.58 -30.01
CA GLN A 22 4.18 37.24 -30.49
C GLN A 22 5.31 36.57 -29.68
N ASP A 23 6.04 37.30 -28.84
CA ASP A 23 7.17 36.79 -28.04
C ASP A 23 6.87 36.67 -26.54
N SER A 24 5.67 37.07 -26.09
CA SER A 24 5.26 36.89 -24.71
C SER A 24 5.00 35.40 -24.42
N LYS A 25 5.49 34.90 -23.27
CA LYS A 25 5.30 33.53 -22.79
C LYS A 25 4.48 33.57 -21.51
N PRO A 26 3.14 33.75 -21.60
CA PRO A 26 2.27 33.83 -20.43
C PRO A 26 2.39 32.62 -19.50
N TYR A 27 2.72 31.43 -20.02
CA TYR A 27 2.93 30.24 -19.19
C TYR A 27 4.11 30.37 -18.19
N LEU A 28 5.04 31.29 -18.40
CA LEU A 28 6.14 31.64 -17.49
C LEU A 28 5.80 32.79 -16.53
N ASP A 29 4.68 33.50 -16.72
CA ASP A 29 4.27 34.57 -15.84
C ASP A 29 3.66 34.02 -14.54
N THR A 30 4.44 34.06 -13.47
CA THR A 30 4.06 33.58 -12.15
C THR A 30 2.96 34.39 -11.46
N GLN A 31 2.50 35.50 -12.02
CA GLN A 31 1.35 36.28 -11.52
C GLN A 31 0.02 35.74 -12.04
N LEU A 32 0.03 35.01 -13.17
CA LEU A 32 -1.19 34.41 -13.74
C LEU A 32 -1.63 33.15 -12.97
N PRO A 33 -2.95 32.83 -12.98
CA PRO A 33 -3.47 31.54 -12.49
C PRO A 33 -2.84 30.39 -13.26
N PHE A 34 -2.65 29.24 -12.56
CA PHE A 34 -2.06 28.06 -13.16
C PHE A 34 -2.84 27.57 -14.39
N GLU A 35 -4.17 27.64 -14.36
CA GLU A 35 -5.06 27.26 -15.46
C GLU A 35 -4.79 28.09 -16.72
N ALA A 36 -4.61 29.40 -16.57
CA ALA A 36 -4.29 30.30 -17.69
C ALA A 36 -2.89 30.02 -18.26
N ARG A 37 -1.92 29.74 -17.38
CA ARG A 37 -0.56 29.38 -17.77
C ARG A 37 -0.52 28.05 -18.51
N ALA A 38 -1.20 27.03 -17.98
CA ALA A 38 -1.30 25.72 -18.60
C ALA A 38 -1.97 25.80 -19.98
N ALA A 39 -3.06 26.56 -20.11
CA ALA A 39 -3.76 26.75 -21.38
C ALA A 39 -2.86 27.41 -22.46
N ASP A 40 -2.07 28.44 -22.09
CA ASP A 40 -1.11 29.06 -23.03
C ASP A 40 -0.01 28.06 -23.43
N LEU A 41 0.51 27.27 -22.49
CA LEU A 41 1.53 26.25 -22.75
C LEU A 41 1.01 25.17 -23.72
N VAL A 42 -0.17 24.60 -23.43
CA VAL A 42 -0.81 23.56 -24.26
C VAL A 42 -1.12 24.06 -25.65
N HIS A 43 -1.60 25.31 -25.80
CA HIS A 43 -1.86 25.93 -27.10
C HIS A 43 -0.60 26.01 -28.00
N ARG A 44 0.60 26.05 -27.40
CA ARG A 44 1.89 26.11 -28.11
C ARG A 44 2.41 24.76 -28.56
N MET A 45 1.81 23.65 -28.07
CA MET A 45 2.24 22.28 -28.36
C MET A 45 1.67 21.76 -29.67
N THR A 46 2.46 20.96 -30.37
CA THR A 46 1.97 20.12 -31.48
C THR A 46 1.20 18.93 -30.93
N LEU A 47 0.39 18.28 -31.76
CA LEU A 47 -0.34 17.06 -31.38
C LEU A 47 0.59 15.96 -30.81
N GLN A 48 1.76 15.76 -31.42
CA GLN A 48 2.75 14.80 -30.95
C GLN A 48 3.29 15.16 -29.56
N GLU A 49 3.60 16.44 -29.34
CA GLU A 49 4.07 16.91 -28.03
C GLU A 49 2.99 16.76 -26.97
N LYS A 50 1.72 17.08 -27.28
CA LYS A 50 0.57 16.86 -26.40
C LYS A 50 0.40 15.38 -26.04
N ALA A 51 0.39 14.51 -27.06
CA ALA A 51 0.25 13.07 -26.87
C ALA A 51 1.36 12.51 -25.95
N SER A 52 2.60 13.00 -26.12
CA SER A 52 3.74 12.55 -25.30
C SER A 52 3.65 12.95 -23.81
N GLN A 53 2.69 13.79 -23.42
CA GLN A 53 2.44 14.18 -22.02
C GLN A 53 1.33 13.33 -21.38
N LEU A 54 0.59 12.53 -22.17
CA LEU A 54 -0.54 11.74 -21.67
C LEU A 54 -0.11 10.40 -21.05
N VAL A 55 1.17 10.07 -21.08
CA VAL A 55 1.71 8.82 -20.54
C VAL A 55 2.57 9.09 -19.30
N ASN A 56 2.73 8.08 -18.43
CA ASN A 56 3.49 8.26 -17.17
C ASN A 56 4.91 8.76 -17.38
N GLN A 57 5.60 8.33 -18.45
CA GLN A 57 6.91 8.85 -18.83
C GLN A 57 6.78 10.04 -19.80
N ALA A 58 6.33 11.20 -19.28
CA ALA A 58 6.14 12.41 -20.09
C ALA A 58 7.47 12.93 -20.65
N ARG A 59 7.53 13.13 -21.98
CA ARG A 59 8.75 13.52 -22.69
C ARG A 59 9.07 15.01 -22.50
N ALA A 60 10.35 15.35 -22.49
CA ALA A 60 10.80 16.74 -22.51
C ALA A 60 10.39 17.46 -23.81
N ILE A 61 9.96 18.73 -23.70
CA ILE A 61 9.68 19.60 -24.85
C ILE A 61 10.66 20.78 -24.77
N GLN A 62 11.87 20.55 -25.27
CA GLN A 62 13.00 21.50 -25.10
C GLN A 62 12.70 22.91 -25.61
N ARG A 63 12.01 23.06 -26.76
CA ARG A 63 11.67 24.37 -27.32
C ARG A 63 10.73 25.21 -26.44
N LEU A 64 9.98 24.56 -25.53
CA LEU A 64 9.09 25.19 -24.56
C LEU A 64 9.67 25.21 -23.14
N GLY A 65 10.86 24.61 -22.94
CA GLY A 65 11.46 24.51 -21.62
C GLY A 65 10.70 23.57 -20.66
N VAL A 66 9.96 22.60 -21.22
CA VAL A 66 9.26 21.58 -20.42
C VAL A 66 10.23 20.43 -20.15
N PRO A 67 10.56 20.13 -18.89
CA PRO A 67 11.40 18.98 -18.57
C PRO A 67 10.63 17.65 -18.75
N ALA A 68 11.36 16.55 -18.95
CA ALA A 68 10.78 15.21 -18.81
C ALA A 68 10.26 15.02 -17.38
N TYR A 69 9.28 14.13 -17.22
CA TYR A 69 8.70 13.86 -15.92
C TYR A 69 8.12 12.45 -15.89
N ASP A 70 8.44 11.68 -14.86
CA ASP A 70 7.76 10.42 -14.61
C ASP A 70 6.71 10.61 -13.51
N TRP A 71 5.46 10.25 -13.83
CA TRP A 71 4.32 10.42 -12.94
C TRP A 71 4.21 9.30 -11.91
N TRP A 72 4.92 8.19 -12.09
CA TRP A 72 4.80 7.03 -11.22
C TRP A 72 5.73 7.11 -10.02
N SER A 73 5.16 7.40 -8.86
CA SER A 73 5.82 7.22 -7.56
C SER A 73 4.89 6.55 -6.57
N GLU A 74 5.44 5.78 -5.63
CA GLU A 74 4.69 5.03 -4.63
C GLU A 74 5.08 5.46 -3.22
N SER A 75 4.08 5.50 -2.30
CA SER A 75 4.33 5.90 -0.92
C SER A 75 3.19 5.49 0.03
N LEU A 76 2.80 4.23 0.04
CA LEU A 76 1.70 3.78 0.91
C LEU A 76 1.98 4.04 2.39
N HIS A 77 3.23 3.82 2.83
CA HIS A 77 3.66 3.98 4.22
C HIS A 77 5.12 4.43 4.37
N GLY A 78 5.70 4.98 3.33
CA GLY A 78 7.05 5.48 3.15
C GLY A 78 7.25 5.75 1.67
N VAL A 79 8.25 6.51 1.28
CA VAL A 79 8.58 6.64 -0.15
C VAL A 79 9.21 5.32 -0.60
N ALA A 80 8.64 4.64 -1.61
CA ALA A 80 9.14 3.34 -2.09
C ALA A 80 10.52 3.46 -2.79
N ARG A 81 11.48 4.05 -2.09
CA ARG A 81 12.88 4.22 -2.50
C ARG A 81 13.83 3.97 -1.34
N ASP A 82 15.01 3.44 -1.66
CA ASP A 82 16.01 3.14 -0.65
C ASP A 82 16.48 4.41 0.11
N GLY A 83 16.66 4.26 1.41
CA GLY A 83 17.14 5.29 2.32
C GLY A 83 16.08 6.33 2.70
N THR A 84 14.85 5.94 2.75
CA THR A 84 13.70 6.68 3.30
C THR A 84 13.17 5.99 4.54
N THR A 85 12.35 6.70 5.31
CA THR A 85 11.70 6.15 6.51
C THR A 85 10.53 5.27 6.11
N GLU A 86 10.47 4.05 6.66
CA GLU A 86 9.36 3.11 6.45
C GLU A 86 8.53 2.94 7.73
N PHE A 87 7.29 3.38 7.63
CA PHE A 87 6.28 3.30 8.67
C PHE A 87 5.56 1.93 8.63
N PRO A 88 4.67 1.62 9.60
CA PRO A 88 3.82 0.45 9.49
C PRO A 88 2.99 0.44 8.20
N GLU A 89 2.74 -0.73 7.65
CA GLU A 89 1.85 -0.94 6.51
C GLU A 89 0.46 -0.35 6.77
N PRO A 90 -0.30 0.15 5.77
CA PRO A 90 -1.58 0.83 5.97
C PRO A 90 -2.60 0.10 6.85
N VAL A 91 -2.69 -1.23 6.80
CA VAL A 91 -3.56 -1.98 7.70
C VAL A 91 -3.15 -1.82 9.17
N GLY A 92 -1.83 -1.79 9.44
CA GLY A 92 -1.28 -1.49 10.78
C GLY A 92 -1.49 -0.03 11.16
N LEU A 93 -1.32 0.91 10.23
CA LEU A 93 -1.64 2.32 10.44
C LEU A 93 -3.12 2.53 10.78
N ALA A 94 -4.01 1.80 10.13
CA ALA A 94 -5.44 1.85 10.43
C ALA A 94 -5.76 1.35 11.85
N ALA A 95 -5.01 0.37 12.36
CA ALA A 95 -5.16 -0.11 13.73
C ALA A 95 -4.85 0.96 14.79
N THR A 96 -4.17 2.05 14.43
CA THR A 96 -3.92 3.17 15.34
C THR A 96 -5.17 3.99 15.66
N PHE A 97 -6.15 4.07 14.76
CA PHE A 97 -7.31 4.97 14.86
C PHE A 97 -6.91 6.42 15.20
N ASP A 98 -5.82 6.91 14.58
CA ASP A 98 -5.21 8.21 14.91
C ASP A 98 -4.98 9.06 13.65
N THR A 99 -5.98 9.88 13.32
CA THR A 99 -5.94 10.75 12.12
C THR A 99 -4.81 11.78 12.16
N ALA A 100 -4.46 12.29 13.35
CA ALA A 100 -3.39 13.28 13.48
C ALA A 100 -2.02 12.65 13.17
N ALA A 101 -1.77 11.44 13.69
CA ALA A 101 -0.53 10.72 13.45
C ALA A 101 -0.37 10.33 11.96
N ILE A 102 -1.45 9.97 11.29
CA ILE A 102 -1.43 9.69 9.83
C ILE A 102 -1.14 10.97 9.03
N HIS A 103 -1.71 12.12 9.40
CA HIS A 103 -1.41 13.39 8.77
C HIS A 103 0.08 13.76 8.89
N ASP A 104 0.63 13.67 10.11
CA ASP A 104 2.03 14.01 10.37
C ASP A 104 2.98 13.06 9.62
N MET A 105 2.67 11.76 9.59
CA MET A 105 3.41 10.77 8.81
C MET A 105 3.40 11.08 7.32
N ALA A 106 2.24 11.37 6.75
CA ALA A 106 2.11 11.69 5.33
C ALA A 106 2.89 12.97 4.96
N ASN A 107 2.97 13.94 5.88
CA ASN A 107 3.79 15.12 5.70
C ASN A 107 5.30 14.76 5.66
N VAL A 108 5.75 13.85 6.53
CA VAL A 108 7.13 13.32 6.48
C VAL A 108 7.41 12.63 5.15
N ILE A 109 6.48 11.79 4.66
CA ILE A 109 6.59 11.14 3.35
C ILE A 109 6.75 12.17 2.24
N GLY A 110 5.93 13.23 2.22
CA GLY A 110 6.04 14.32 1.25
C GLY A 110 7.39 15.06 1.31
N ILE A 111 7.92 15.30 2.52
CA ILE A 111 9.24 15.90 2.74
C ILE A 111 10.34 15.00 2.16
N GLU A 112 10.32 13.71 2.47
CA GLU A 112 11.34 12.77 1.97
C GLU A 112 11.23 12.57 0.46
N GLY A 113 10.01 12.53 -0.08
CA GLY A 113 9.75 12.51 -1.52
C GLY A 113 10.35 13.72 -2.24
N ARG A 114 10.19 14.92 -1.69
CA ARG A 114 10.82 16.14 -2.24
C ARG A 114 12.35 16.07 -2.24
N ILE A 115 12.95 15.54 -1.17
CA ILE A 115 14.41 15.38 -1.10
C ILE A 115 14.88 14.42 -2.20
N LYS A 116 14.20 13.29 -2.39
CA LYS A 116 14.53 12.30 -3.42
C LYS A 116 14.37 12.86 -4.84
N HIS A 117 13.30 13.61 -5.08
CA HIS A 117 13.07 14.28 -6.36
C HIS A 117 14.18 15.29 -6.69
N VAL A 118 14.54 16.17 -5.76
CA VAL A 118 15.62 17.16 -5.95
C VAL A 118 16.97 16.47 -6.20
N GLN A 119 17.24 15.34 -5.55
CA GLN A 119 18.42 14.53 -5.83
C GLN A 119 18.43 14.01 -7.27
N ALA A 120 17.30 13.42 -7.73
CA ALA A 120 17.18 12.91 -9.09
C ALA A 120 17.36 14.02 -10.14
N GLU A 121 16.76 15.19 -9.93
CA GLU A 121 16.94 16.36 -10.81
C GLU A 121 18.42 16.80 -10.86
N ALA A 122 19.09 16.85 -9.70
CA ALA A 122 20.52 17.23 -9.63
C ALA A 122 21.42 16.22 -10.37
N ASP A 123 21.05 14.94 -10.36
CA ASP A 123 21.73 13.87 -11.08
C ASP A 123 21.35 13.80 -12.57
N GLY A 124 20.41 14.64 -13.01
CA GLY A 124 20.01 14.81 -14.41
C GLY A 124 19.09 13.74 -14.96
N HIS A 125 18.33 13.06 -14.11
CA HIS A 125 17.36 12.04 -14.55
C HIS A 125 15.97 12.23 -13.91
N SER A 126 14.97 11.60 -14.51
CA SER A 126 13.60 11.53 -14.06
C SER A 126 13.08 10.13 -14.41
N ASN A 127 13.16 9.22 -13.46
CA ASN A 127 12.76 7.83 -13.63
C ASN A 127 11.54 7.51 -12.76
N ILE A 128 11.04 6.28 -12.85
CA ILE A 128 10.04 5.71 -11.94
C ILE A 128 10.48 5.93 -10.48
N PHE A 129 9.54 6.31 -9.63
CA PHE A 129 9.72 6.60 -8.21
C PHE A 129 10.57 7.85 -7.90
N GLU A 130 10.75 8.74 -8.87
CA GLU A 130 11.47 10.00 -8.70
C GLU A 130 10.58 11.23 -8.88
N GLY A 131 9.31 11.03 -9.31
CA GLY A 131 8.29 12.07 -9.40
C GLY A 131 7.74 12.47 -8.03
N LEU A 132 6.83 13.43 -8.05
CA LEU A 132 6.16 13.97 -6.85
C LEU A 132 4.66 13.64 -6.85
N ASP A 133 4.23 12.76 -7.72
CA ASP A 133 2.89 12.23 -7.80
C ASP A 133 2.90 10.84 -7.19
N PHE A 134 2.45 10.74 -5.94
CA PHE A 134 2.44 9.47 -5.22
C PHE A 134 1.09 8.77 -5.39
N TRP A 135 1.13 7.53 -5.89
CA TRP A 135 -0.05 6.71 -6.11
C TRP A 135 -0.49 6.05 -4.81
N ALA A 136 -0.86 6.91 -3.88
CA ALA A 136 -1.29 6.63 -2.53
C ALA A 136 -2.31 7.71 -2.07
N PRO A 137 -3.19 7.38 -1.12
CA PRO A 137 -3.35 6.11 -0.40
C PRO A 137 -4.18 5.08 -1.18
N ASN A 138 -4.05 3.78 -0.82
CA ASN A 138 -5.00 2.76 -1.25
C ASN A 138 -6.22 2.79 -0.31
N VAL A 139 -7.35 3.25 -0.83
CA VAL A 139 -8.61 3.40 -0.08
C VAL A 139 -9.68 2.38 -0.48
N ASN A 140 -9.29 1.34 -1.21
CA ASN A 140 -10.16 0.21 -1.44
C ASN A 140 -10.55 -0.45 -0.11
N ILE A 141 -11.76 -0.99 -0.06
CA ILE A 141 -12.23 -1.64 1.16
C ILE A 141 -11.73 -3.08 1.23
N PHE A 142 -11.10 -3.45 2.33
CA PHE A 142 -10.64 -4.80 2.60
C PHE A 142 -11.84 -5.70 2.92
N ARG A 143 -12.71 -5.93 1.90
CA ARG A 143 -13.96 -6.67 2.06
C ARG A 143 -13.78 -8.15 2.35
N ASP A 144 -12.64 -8.71 1.97
CA ASP A 144 -12.34 -10.14 2.07
C ASP A 144 -10.87 -10.37 2.45
N PRO A 145 -10.59 -11.07 3.55
CA PRO A 145 -9.22 -11.29 4.02
C PRO A 145 -8.37 -12.16 3.10
N ARG A 146 -8.94 -12.77 2.06
CA ARG A 146 -8.18 -13.50 1.04
C ARG A 146 -7.43 -12.58 0.09
N TRP A 147 -7.83 -11.31 -0.05
CA TRP A 147 -7.19 -10.37 -0.95
C TRP A 147 -5.79 -9.99 -0.46
N GLY A 148 -4.76 -10.37 -1.23
CA GLY A 148 -3.35 -10.17 -0.86
C GLY A 148 -2.93 -8.71 -0.75
N ARG A 149 -3.56 -7.78 -1.50
CA ARG A 149 -3.34 -6.34 -1.38
C ARG A 149 -4.14 -5.68 -0.26
N GLY A 150 -4.89 -6.45 0.51
CA GLY A 150 -5.61 -5.92 1.67
C GLY A 150 -4.71 -5.20 2.67
N GLN A 151 -3.45 -5.63 2.82
CA GLN A 151 -2.43 -4.99 3.66
C GLN A 151 -2.20 -3.51 3.31
N GLU A 152 -2.35 -3.15 2.04
CA GLU A 152 -2.16 -1.79 1.52
C GLU A 152 -3.28 -0.82 1.90
N THR A 153 -4.35 -1.30 2.55
CA THR A 153 -5.58 -0.55 2.78
C THR A 153 -5.79 -0.18 4.24
N TYR A 154 -6.67 0.78 4.49
CA TYR A 154 -7.09 1.15 5.84
C TYR A 154 -8.20 0.25 6.40
N GLY A 155 -8.33 -0.99 5.90
CA GLY A 155 -9.22 -2.00 6.44
C GLY A 155 -10.61 -2.03 5.81
N GLU A 156 -11.57 -2.58 6.57
CA GLU A 156 -12.88 -2.95 6.03
C GLU A 156 -13.96 -1.88 6.20
N ASP A 157 -13.69 -0.83 6.98
CA ASP A 157 -14.70 0.17 7.30
C ASP A 157 -14.56 1.44 6.44
N PRO A 158 -15.61 1.84 5.70
CA PRO A 158 -15.52 2.99 4.80
C PRO A 158 -15.39 4.35 5.53
N TYR A 159 -15.86 4.46 6.79
CA TYR A 159 -15.71 5.67 7.58
C TYR A 159 -14.27 5.82 8.08
N LEU A 160 -13.70 4.77 8.69
CA LEU A 160 -12.29 4.75 9.11
C LEU A 160 -11.37 5.04 7.93
N SER A 161 -11.53 4.30 6.83
CA SER A 161 -10.75 4.48 5.60
C SER A 161 -10.86 5.91 5.06
N GLY A 162 -12.05 6.48 5.05
CA GLY A 162 -12.27 7.86 4.60
C GLY A 162 -11.59 8.89 5.50
N ARG A 163 -11.65 8.73 6.83
CA ARG A 163 -10.99 9.68 7.76
C ARG A 163 -9.47 9.62 7.66
N LEU A 164 -8.89 8.42 7.57
CA LEU A 164 -7.46 8.24 7.40
C LEU A 164 -7.00 8.72 6.02
N ALA A 165 -7.79 8.48 4.96
CA ALA A 165 -7.51 8.99 3.62
C ALA A 165 -7.44 10.52 3.58
N VAL A 166 -8.39 11.22 4.21
CA VAL A 166 -8.36 12.69 4.31
C VAL A 166 -7.08 13.16 4.99
N SER A 167 -6.70 12.51 6.10
CA SER A 167 -5.49 12.84 6.85
C SER A 167 -4.22 12.60 6.01
N PHE A 168 -4.14 11.48 5.31
CA PHE A 168 -3.02 11.16 4.45
C PHE A 168 -2.89 12.16 3.29
N VAL A 169 -4.00 12.41 2.57
CA VAL A 169 -4.02 13.34 1.42
C VAL A 169 -3.59 14.74 1.84
N THR A 170 -4.17 15.27 2.92
CA THR A 170 -3.85 16.62 3.39
C THR A 170 -2.42 16.72 3.89
N GLY A 171 -1.92 15.72 4.63
CA GLY A 171 -0.53 15.68 5.10
C GLY A 171 0.47 15.61 3.96
N LEU A 172 0.24 14.72 2.98
CA LEU A 172 1.12 14.54 1.82
C LEU A 172 1.16 15.78 0.92
N GLN A 173 0.01 16.44 0.72
CA GLN A 173 -0.08 17.62 -0.15
C GLN A 173 0.45 18.90 0.50
N GLY A 174 0.57 18.93 1.84
CA GLY A 174 1.08 20.06 2.62
C GLY A 174 0.10 21.23 2.71
N ASP A 175 0.49 22.25 3.47
CA ASP A 175 -0.40 23.35 3.90
C ASP A 175 -0.31 24.63 3.04
N ASP A 176 0.57 24.67 2.03
CA ASP A 176 0.70 25.86 1.20
C ASP A 176 -0.53 26.02 0.28
N PRO A 177 -1.22 27.17 0.27
CA PRO A 177 -2.46 27.33 -0.50
C PRO A 177 -2.25 27.34 -2.01
N ARG A 178 -1.04 27.53 -2.49
CA ARG A 178 -0.69 27.63 -3.91
C ARG A 178 0.04 26.39 -4.42
N TYR A 179 1.01 25.88 -3.66
CA TYR A 179 1.88 24.80 -4.09
C TYR A 179 1.65 23.53 -3.29
N TYR A 180 1.67 22.39 -3.96
CA TYR A 180 1.69 21.10 -3.31
C TYR A 180 3.10 20.73 -2.84
N LEU A 181 3.20 20.11 -1.67
CA LEU A 181 4.40 19.39 -1.23
C LEU A 181 4.64 18.18 -2.14
N ALA A 182 3.60 17.37 -2.35
CA ALA A 182 3.50 16.29 -3.31
C ALA A 182 2.04 16.14 -3.71
N ILE A 183 1.70 15.29 -4.68
CA ILE A 183 0.32 15.01 -5.08
C ILE A 183 -0.06 13.63 -4.55
N ALA A 184 -1.19 13.55 -3.85
CA ALA A 184 -1.82 12.30 -3.44
C ALA A 184 -2.77 11.80 -4.54
N THR A 185 -2.72 10.49 -4.79
CA THR A 185 -3.55 9.80 -5.77
C THR A 185 -4.29 8.63 -5.12
N PRO A 186 -5.45 8.85 -4.50
CA PRO A 186 -6.26 7.75 -3.97
C PRO A 186 -6.54 6.69 -5.04
N LYS A 187 -6.37 5.40 -4.67
CA LYS A 187 -6.47 4.27 -5.59
C LYS A 187 -7.23 3.10 -4.98
N HIS A 188 -7.77 2.20 -5.75
CA HIS A 188 -7.99 2.17 -7.20
C HIS A 188 -9.47 2.42 -7.45
N PHE A 189 -9.85 3.45 -8.20
CA PHE A 189 -11.22 3.92 -8.39
C PHE A 189 -11.90 3.20 -9.55
N ALA A 190 -12.89 2.29 -9.33
CA ALA A 190 -13.39 1.89 -8.03
C ALA A 190 -13.79 0.41 -8.05
N VAL A 191 -14.27 -0.07 -6.89
CA VAL A 191 -14.77 -1.45 -6.73
C VAL A 191 -13.68 -2.48 -7.07
N HIS A 192 -12.50 -2.28 -6.51
CA HIS A 192 -11.33 -3.14 -6.68
C HIS A 192 -10.88 -3.71 -5.33
N SER A 193 -11.03 -5.04 -5.14
CA SER A 193 -10.65 -5.75 -3.90
C SER A 193 -10.45 -7.25 -4.14
N GLY A 194 -9.70 -7.59 -5.19
CA GLY A 194 -9.36 -8.96 -5.59
C GLY A 194 -10.52 -9.74 -6.27
N PRO A 195 -10.27 -10.92 -6.78
CA PRO A 195 -9.01 -11.65 -6.81
C PRO A 195 -7.94 -11.05 -7.74
N GLU A 196 -6.67 -11.12 -7.31
CA GLU A 196 -5.55 -10.59 -8.09
C GLU A 196 -5.37 -11.27 -9.45
N PRO A 197 -5.40 -12.61 -9.57
CA PRO A 197 -5.17 -13.29 -10.85
C PRO A 197 -6.18 -12.96 -11.95
N THR A 198 -7.30 -12.34 -11.62
CA THR A 198 -8.37 -12.05 -12.59
C THR A 198 -8.58 -10.56 -12.84
N ARG A 199 -7.85 -9.70 -12.18
CA ARG A 199 -8.06 -8.24 -12.15
C ARG A 199 -8.10 -7.58 -13.54
N HIS A 200 -7.33 -8.10 -14.50
CA HIS A 200 -7.19 -7.56 -15.85
C HIS A 200 -8.38 -7.86 -16.79
N PHE A 201 -9.32 -8.73 -16.39
CA PHE A 201 -10.44 -9.12 -17.23
C PHE A 201 -11.76 -9.32 -16.45
N THR A 202 -11.75 -9.18 -15.14
CA THR A 202 -12.97 -9.32 -14.34
C THR A 202 -13.92 -8.16 -14.56
N ASP A 203 -15.21 -8.49 -14.80
CA ASP A 203 -16.32 -7.55 -14.72
C ASP A 203 -17.07 -7.78 -13.39
N VAL A 204 -16.99 -6.80 -12.50
CA VAL A 204 -17.60 -6.87 -11.18
C VAL A 204 -19.06 -6.44 -11.28
N ASP A 205 -19.98 -7.37 -10.97
CA ASP A 205 -21.39 -7.05 -10.75
C ASP A 205 -21.59 -6.54 -9.31
N VAL A 206 -21.92 -5.28 -9.17
CA VAL A 206 -22.06 -4.61 -7.86
C VAL A 206 -23.32 -3.75 -7.82
N SER A 207 -24.12 -3.93 -6.77
CA SER A 207 -25.34 -3.16 -6.57
C SER A 207 -25.06 -1.67 -6.36
N ARG A 208 -26.02 -0.82 -6.71
CA ARG A 208 -25.93 0.61 -6.42
C ARG A 208 -25.82 0.86 -4.91
N HIS A 209 -26.50 0.05 -4.10
CA HIS A 209 -26.38 0.09 -2.65
C HIS A 209 -24.92 -0.13 -2.20
N ASP A 210 -24.30 -1.22 -2.62
CA ASP A 210 -22.94 -1.55 -2.16
C ASP A 210 -21.90 -0.54 -2.67
N GLN A 211 -22.10 0.03 -3.87
CA GLN A 211 -21.25 1.11 -4.36
C GLN A 211 -21.31 2.32 -3.43
N GLU A 212 -22.51 2.84 -3.15
CA GLU A 212 -22.69 4.06 -2.36
C GLU A 212 -22.45 3.87 -0.86
N ASP A 213 -22.72 2.67 -0.33
CA ASP A 213 -22.57 2.38 1.09
C ASP A 213 -21.13 2.00 1.49
N THR A 214 -20.40 1.35 0.59
CA THR A 214 -19.13 0.71 0.96
C THR A 214 -17.97 1.12 0.06
N TYR A 215 -18.09 1.01 -1.28
CA TYR A 215 -16.92 1.14 -2.16
C TYR A 215 -16.54 2.58 -2.50
N LEU A 216 -17.48 3.52 -2.52
CA LEU A 216 -17.24 4.92 -2.93
C LEU A 216 -16.96 5.90 -1.76
N PRO A 217 -17.43 5.70 -0.52
CA PRO A 217 -17.34 6.73 0.52
C PRO A 217 -15.92 7.18 0.87
N ALA A 218 -14.93 6.28 0.89
CA ALA A 218 -13.55 6.64 1.18
C ALA A 218 -12.94 7.53 0.08
N PHE A 219 -13.22 7.22 -1.19
CA PHE A 219 -12.83 8.07 -2.33
C PHE A 219 -13.51 9.42 -2.28
N ARG A 220 -14.82 9.44 -1.97
CA ARG A 220 -15.56 10.69 -1.81
C ARG A 220 -14.92 11.59 -0.76
N ALA A 221 -14.58 11.03 0.40
CA ALA A 221 -13.91 11.76 1.47
C ALA A 221 -12.55 12.31 1.01
N ALA A 222 -11.73 11.48 0.38
CA ALA A 222 -10.42 11.90 -0.13
C ALA A 222 -10.51 13.03 -1.17
N VAL A 223 -11.54 13.01 -2.04
CA VAL A 223 -11.76 14.04 -3.08
C VAL A 223 -12.36 15.31 -2.50
N ILE A 224 -13.48 15.19 -1.75
CA ILE A 224 -14.25 16.37 -1.33
C ILE A 224 -13.65 17.04 -0.09
N GLU A 225 -13.17 16.25 0.86
CA GLU A 225 -12.65 16.76 2.13
C GLU A 225 -11.11 16.82 2.14
N GLY A 226 -10.46 15.83 1.52
CA GLY A 226 -9.00 15.78 1.37
C GLY A 226 -8.47 16.63 0.22
N HIS A 227 -9.30 17.02 -0.75
CA HIS A 227 -8.90 17.78 -1.94
C HIS A 227 -7.76 17.10 -2.71
N ALA A 228 -7.84 15.79 -2.90
CA ALA A 228 -6.85 15.02 -3.64
C ALA A 228 -6.54 15.64 -5.01
N GLY A 229 -5.25 15.79 -5.34
CA GLY A 229 -4.81 16.37 -6.61
C GLY A 229 -4.92 15.42 -7.79
N SER A 230 -5.01 14.12 -7.53
CA SER A 230 -5.17 13.06 -8.51
C SER A 230 -6.07 11.95 -7.98
N ILE A 231 -6.49 11.04 -8.86
CA ILE A 231 -7.16 9.77 -8.55
C ILE A 231 -6.77 8.73 -9.59
N MET A 232 -6.65 7.45 -9.20
CA MET A 232 -6.29 6.37 -10.12
C MET A 232 -7.49 5.49 -10.41
N CYS A 233 -7.84 5.29 -11.70
CA CYS A 233 -8.86 4.32 -12.11
C CYS A 233 -8.29 2.89 -12.12
N ALA A 234 -9.12 1.92 -11.72
CA ALA A 234 -8.76 0.53 -11.48
C ALA A 234 -8.63 -0.31 -12.76
N TYR A 235 -8.08 -1.54 -12.61
CA TYR A 235 -7.99 -2.53 -13.69
C TYR A 235 -9.34 -3.09 -14.11
N ASN A 236 -10.19 -3.49 -13.15
CA ASN A 236 -11.42 -4.22 -13.39
C ASN A 236 -12.49 -3.41 -14.14
N SER A 237 -13.41 -4.11 -14.77
CA SER A 237 -14.70 -3.55 -15.15
C SER A 237 -15.65 -3.54 -13.96
N ALA A 238 -16.61 -2.63 -13.97
CA ALA A 238 -17.71 -2.58 -13.02
C ALA A 238 -19.02 -2.38 -13.79
N ASN A 239 -19.94 -3.34 -13.67
CA ASN A 239 -21.24 -3.35 -14.32
C ASN A 239 -21.15 -3.16 -15.85
N GLY A 240 -20.21 -3.86 -16.49
CA GLY A 240 -20.03 -3.91 -17.95
C GLY A 240 -19.15 -2.82 -18.55
N GLU A 241 -18.58 -1.89 -17.74
CA GLU A 241 -17.69 -0.85 -18.23
C GLU A 241 -16.34 -0.90 -17.51
N PRO A 242 -15.18 -0.97 -18.22
CA PRO A 242 -13.86 -0.87 -17.60
C PRO A 242 -13.71 0.40 -16.78
N ALA A 243 -13.14 0.34 -15.58
CA ALA A 243 -13.10 1.46 -14.64
C ALA A 243 -12.50 2.74 -15.26
N CYS A 244 -11.43 2.60 -16.08
CA CYS A 244 -10.82 3.72 -16.79
C CYS A 244 -11.63 4.23 -18.00
N ALA A 245 -12.75 3.61 -18.32
CA ALA A 245 -13.70 4.03 -19.36
C ALA A 245 -15.15 4.10 -18.86
N ASN A 246 -15.34 3.99 -17.54
CA ASN A 246 -16.66 3.90 -16.92
C ASN A 246 -17.31 5.28 -16.80
N GLN A 247 -18.45 5.44 -17.51
CA GLN A 247 -19.17 6.71 -17.54
C GLN A 247 -19.73 7.09 -16.18
N PHE A 248 -20.29 6.10 -15.46
CA PHE A 248 -20.86 6.34 -14.15
C PHE A 248 -19.79 6.79 -13.16
N LEU A 249 -18.66 6.08 -13.07
CA LEU A 249 -17.59 6.41 -12.12
C LEU A 249 -16.93 7.75 -12.45
N LEU A 250 -16.46 7.94 -13.69
CA LEU A 250 -15.61 9.08 -14.02
C LEU A 250 -16.40 10.35 -14.34
N GLN A 251 -17.49 10.25 -15.12
CA GLN A 251 -18.23 11.44 -15.55
C GLN A 251 -19.34 11.82 -14.57
N HIS A 252 -20.20 10.85 -14.21
CA HIS A 252 -21.34 11.14 -13.34
C HIS A 252 -20.87 11.40 -11.90
N THR A 253 -20.13 10.48 -11.30
CA THR A 253 -19.75 10.55 -9.90
C THR A 253 -18.58 11.51 -9.68
N LEU A 254 -17.40 11.21 -10.26
CA LEU A 254 -16.16 11.94 -9.95
C LEU A 254 -16.23 13.40 -10.46
N ARG A 255 -16.47 13.62 -11.76
CA ARG A 255 -16.50 14.96 -12.36
C ARG A 255 -17.81 15.68 -12.08
N GLY A 256 -18.95 14.96 -12.09
CA GLY A 256 -20.29 15.51 -11.92
C GLY A 256 -20.62 15.77 -10.44
N ALA A 257 -20.91 14.73 -9.67
CA ALA A 257 -21.39 14.86 -8.30
C ALA A 257 -20.33 15.41 -7.33
N TRP A 258 -19.08 14.94 -7.45
CA TRP A 258 -17.98 15.37 -6.56
C TRP A 258 -17.20 16.58 -7.08
N GLN A 259 -17.42 17.04 -8.30
CA GLN A 259 -16.80 18.23 -8.90
C GLN A 259 -15.25 18.18 -8.85
N PHE A 260 -14.69 17.00 -9.04
CA PHE A 260 -13.24 16.79 -9.00
C PHE A 260 -12.50 17.60 -10.08
N GLN A 261 -11.52 18.40 -9.69
CA GLN A 261 -10.76 19.29 -10.57
C GLN A 261 -9.35 18.76 -10.91
N GLY A 262 -8.85 17.77 -10.15
CA GLY A 262 -7.55 17.15 -10.39
C GLY A 262 -7.51 16.30 -11.67
N TYR A 263 -6.41 15.59 -11.90
CA TYR A 263 -6.29 14.67 -13.03
C TYR A 263 -6.60 13.23 -12.61
N VAL A 264 -6.96 12.40 -13.59
CA VAL A 264 -7.18 10.96 -13.42
C VAL A 264 -6.06 10.22 -14.12
N VAL A 265 -5.32 9.38 -13.39
CA VAL A 265 -4.34 8.45 -13.96
C VAL A 265 -4.94 7.04 -14.04
N SER A 266 -4.54 6.25 -15.04
CA SER A 266 -4.87 4.82 -15.08
C SER A 266 -3.92 4.02 -14.21
N ASP A 267 -4.37 2.89 -13.70
CA ASP A 267 -3.44 1.84 -13.26
C ASP A 267 -2.63 1.31 -14.46
N CYS A 268 -1.45 0.70 -14.18
CA CYS A 268 -0.49 0.36 -15.22
C CYS A 268 -0.98 -0.76 -16.14
N GLY A 269 -1.18 -0.42 -17.42
CA GLY A 269 -1.77 -1.32 -18.38
C GLY A 269 -3.31 -1.36 -18.41
N ALA A 270 -4.00 -0.70 -17.48
CA ALA A 270 -5.47 -0.74 -17.39
C ALA A 270 -6.17 -0.19 -18.65
N VAL A 271 -5.56 0.75 -19.38
CA VAL A 271 -6.10 1.21 -20.68
C VAL A 271 -5.93 0.14 -21.75
N LYS A 272 -4.83 -0.60 -21.75
CA LYS A 272 -4.61 -1.75 -22.63
C LYS A 272 -5.62 -2.86 -22.37
N ASP A 273 -5.97 -3.08 -21.09
CA ASP A 273 -6.97 -4.09 -20.69
C ASP A 273 -8.36 -3.82 -21.26
N ILE A 274 -8.73 -2.56 -21.53
CA ILE A 274 -9.99 -2.20 -22.21
C ILE A 274 -10.11 -2.91 -23.56
N PHE A 275 -8.98 -3.11 -24.24
CA PHE A 275 -8.89 -3.81 -25.52
C PHE A 275 -8.58 -5.30 -25.33
N THR A 276 -7.52 -5.64 -24.58
CA THR A 276 -6.98 -7.01 -24.50
C THR A 276 -7.68 -7.89 -23.48
N GLY A 277 -8.03 -7.34 -22.31
CA GLY A 277 -8.64 -8.05 -21.17
C GLY A 277 -10.17 -8.03 -21.24
N HIS A 278 -10.74 -6.85 -21.28
CA HIS A 278 -12.20 -6.65 -21.23
C HIS A 278 -12.88 -6.73 -22.61
N HIS A 279 -12.13 -6.67 -23.72
CA HIS A 279 -12.66 -6.68 -25.08
C HIS A 279 -13.75 -5.62 -25.34
N TYR A 280 -13.71 -4.52 -24.56
CA TYR A 280 -14.70 -3.44 -24.65
C TYR A 280 -14.49 -2.56 -25.89
N ARG A 281 -13.28 -2.54 -26.44
CA ARG A 281 -12.90 -1.92 -27.72
C ARG A 281 -12.08 -2.89 -28.56
N VAL A 282 -11.93 -2.57 -29.86
CA VAL A 282 -11.28 -3.49 -30.82
C VAL A 282 -9.83 -3.09 -31.15
N SER A 283 -9.32 -1.99 -30.56
CA SER A 283 -7.93 -1.56 -30.76
C SER A 283 -7.46 -0.66 -29.60
N GLN A 284 -6.14 -0.58 -29.42
CA GLN A 284 -5.54 0.31 -28.41
C GLN A 284 -5.92 1.78 -28.65
N ALA A 285 -5.92 2.26 -29.90
CA ALA A 285 -6.33 3.62 -30.22
C ALA A 285 -7.77 3.94 -29.79
N GLN A 286 -8.69 2.98 -29.92
CA GLN A 286 -10.06 3.15 -29.43
C GLN A 286 -10.15 3.06 -27.91
N ALA A 287 -9.32 2.23 -27.26
CA ALA A 287 -9.23 2.15 -25.82
C ALA A 287 -8.72 3.48 -25.21
N SER A 288 -7.62 4.00 -25.72
CA SER A 288 -7.08 5.32 -25.31
C SER A 288 -8.08 6.46 -25.58
N ALA A 289 -8.78 6.43 -26.71
CA ALA A 289 -9.80 7.43 -27.02
C ALA A 289 -10.96 7.43 -26.02
N ILE A 290 -11.54 6.26 -25.72
CA ILE A 290 -12.69 6.18 -24.81
C ILE A 290 -12.30 6.55 -23.37
N SER A 291 -11.10 6.21 -22.91
CA SER A 291 -10.60 6.57 -21.59
C SER A 291 -10.51 8.08 -21.42
N LEU A 292 -9.90 8.79 -22.37
CA LEU A 292 -9.83 10.26 -22.34
C LEU A 292 -11.23 10.89 -22.42
N GLN A 293 -12.10 10.40 -23.29
CA GLN A 293 -13.48 10.89 -23.43
C GLN A 293 -14.29 10.70 -22.13
N ARG A 294 -13.97 9.67 -21.36
CA ARG A 294 -14.61 9.41 -20.06
C ARG A 294 -13.98 10.16 -18.90
N GLY A 295 -12.85 10.85 -19.11
CA GLY A 295 -12.27 11.76 -18.12
C GLY A 295 -10.97 11.30 -17.46
N MET A 296 -10.35 10.21 -17.95
CA MET A 296 -8.95 9.90 -17.66
C MET A 296 -8.05 10.94 -18.35
N ASP A 297 -6.93 11.28 -17.77
CA ASP A 297 -6.02 12.32 -18.24
C ASP A 297 -4.58 11.82 -18.46
N ASN A 298 -4.16 10.77 -17.74
CA ASN A 298 -2.80 10.21 -17.83
C ASN A 298 -2.87 8.68 -17.86
N GLU A 299 -2.14 8.04 -18.77
CA GLU A 299 -2.04 6.58 -18.85
C GLU A 299 -0.73 6.09 -18.25
N CYS A 300 -0.79 5.17 -17.27
CA CYS A 300 0.36 4.34 -16.97
C CYS A 300 0.46 3.24 -18.02
N VAL A 301 1.44 3.34 -18.88
CA VAL A 301 1.75 2.30 -19.86
C VAL A 301 2.44 1.14 -19.12
N ASP A 302 2.07 -0.08 -19.50
CA ASP A 302 2.71 -1.28 -18.96
C ASP A 302 4.24 -1.17 -19.07
N PHE A 303 4.91 -1.39 -17.93
CA PHE A 303 6.37 -1.29 -17.83
C PHE A 303 7.10 -2.13 -18.88
N LEU A 304 6.57 -3.30 -19.24
CA LEU A 304 7.14 -4.17 -20.25
C LEU A 304 7.01 -3.61 -21.67
N ASP A 305 5.98 -2.85 -21.94
CA ASP A 305 5.74 -2.19 -23.23
C ASP A 305 6.54 -0.88 -23.33
N ALA A 306 6.63 -0.10 -22.25
CA ALA A 306 7.38 1.16 -22.19
C ALA A 306 8.89 0.97 -22.49
N VAL A 307 9.48 -0.14 -22.05
CA VAL A 307 10.90 -0.46 -22.33
C VAL A 307 11.15 -0.77 -23.80
N LYS A 308 10.12 -1.12 -24.58
CA LYS A 308 10.25 -1.57 -25.97
C LYS A 308 10.01 -0.48 -27.01
N ASP A 309 9.31 0.59 -26.68
CA ASP A 309 8.92 1.60 -27.67
C ASP A 309 8.99 3.04 -27.12
N ASP A 310 9.88 3.86 -27.70
CA ASP A 310 9.94 5.31 -27.44
C ASP A 310 8.67 6.08 -27.85
N HIS A 311 7.65 5.38 -28.36
CA HIS A 311 6.42 5.95 -28.90
C HIS A 311 5.15 5.35 -28.27
N ASP A 312 5.20 5.05 -26.98
CA ASP A 312 4.10 4.55 -26.17
C ASP A 312 2.82 5.42 -26.21
N TYR A 313 2.94 6.71 -26.53
CA TYR A 313 1.84 7.67 -26.75
C TYR A 313 1.23 7.61 -28.16
N ARG A 314 1.75 6.80 -29.07
CA ARG A 314 1.27 6.69 -30.46
C ARG A 314 -0.23 6.39 -30.57
N PRO A 315 -0.84 5.53 -29.73
CA PRO A 315 -2.27 5.26 -29.80
C PRO A 315 -3.16 6.51 -29.72
N TYR A 316 -2.75 7.55 -29.02
CA TYR A 316 -3.48 8.83 -28.96
C TYR A 316 -3.47 9.58 -30.30
N ILE A 317 -2.32 9.57 -30.98
CA ILE A 317 -2.19 10.16 -32.34
C ILE A 317 -3.05 9.40 -33.33
N GLU A 318 -2.98 8.08 -33.29
CA GLU A 318 -3.80 7.18 -34.13
C GLU A 318 -5.31 7.38 -33.87
N ALA A 319 -5.69 7.60 -32.60
CA ALA A 319 -7.07 7.88 -32.22
C ALA A 319 -7.60 9.19 -32.86
N VAL A 320 -6.78 10.23 -32.90
CA VAL A 320 -7.14 11.50 -33.56
C VAL A 320 -7.20 11.32 -35.09
N GLN A 321 -6.20 10.68 -35.67
CA GLN A 321 -6.15 10.44 -37.13
C GLN A 321 -7.29 9.54 -37.58
N GLY A 322 -7.71 8.57 -36.76
CA GLY A 322 -8.84 7.68 -37.03
C GLY A 322 -10.21 8.31 -36.74
N GLY A 323 -10.26 9.56 -36.22
CA GLY A 323 -11.52 10.25 -35.91
C GLY A 323 -12.22 9.71 -34.65
N TYR A 324 -11.53 8.92 -33.81
CA TYR A 324 -12.07 8.40 -32.55
C TYR A 324 -11.95 9.42 -31.41
N LEU A 325 -11.01 10.37 -31.51
CA LEU A 325 -10.71 11.36 -30.46
C LEU A 325 -10.52 12.73 -31.10
N SER A 326 -11.01 13.80 -30.45
CA SER A 326 -10.68 15.16 -30.87
C SER A 326 -9.40 15.65 -30.20
N GLU A 327 -8.65 16.52 -30.88
CA GLU A 327 -7.47 17.17 -30.27
C GLU A 327 -7.87 18.02 -29.05
N GLN A 328 -9.07 18.58 -29.02
CA GLN A 328 -9.59 19.32 -27.86
C GLN A 328 -9.72 18.47 -26.60
N ALA A 329 -10.05 17.17 -26.73
CA ALA A 329 -10.09 16.27 -25.60
C ALA A 329 -8.67 16.03 -25.04
N ILE A 330 -7.68 15.92 -25.93
CA ILE A 330 -6.26 15.87 -25.53
C ILE A 330 -5.85 17.18 -24.81
N ASP A 331 -6.23 18.35 -25.37
CA ASP A 331 -5.94 19.64 -24.77
C ASP A 331 -6.47 19.76 -23.32
N LEU A 332 -7.67 19.27 -23.09
CA LEU A 332 -8.28 19.28 -21.76
C LEU A 332 -7.49 18.41 -20.77
N ALA A 333 -7.11 17.19 -21.15
CA ALA A 333 -6.32 16.30 -20.32
C ALA A 333 -4.92 16.87 -20.01
N VAL A 334 -4.20 17.28 -21.06
CA VAL A 334 -2.85 17.86 -20.93
C VAL A 334 -2.88 19.15 -20.10
N ASN A 335 -3.95 19.95 -20.19
CA ASN A 335 -4.11 21.15 -19.36
C ASN A 335 -4.16 20.79 -17.87
N ARG A 336 -4.93 19.79 -17.46
CA ARG A 336 -5.01 19.32 -16.06
C ARG A 336 -3.65 18.83 -15.56
N LEU A 337 -2.93 18.09 -16.39
CA LEU A 337 -1.59 17.60 -16.06
C LEU A 337 -0.61 18.76 -15.85
N PHE A 338 -0.63 19.79 -16.69
CA PHE A 338 0.24 20.95 -16.50
C PHE A 338 -0.18 21.81 -15.30
N VAL A 339 -1.46 21.93 -14.99
CA VAL A 339 -1.91 22.58 -13.75
C VAL A 339 -1.31 21.86 -12.54
N ALA A 340 -1.33 20.51 -12.52
CA ALA A 340 -0.72 19.71 -11.47
C ALA A 340 0.80 19.97 -11.35
N ARG A 341 1.54 19.91 -12.46
CA ARG A 341 2.99 20.20 -12.48
C ARG A 341 3.32 21.63 -12.06
N MET A 342 2.48 22.61 -12.41
CA MET A 342 2.64 24.01 -11.96
C MET A 342 2.36 24.15 -10.46
N ARG A 343 1.39 23.42 -9.92
CA ARG A 343 1.14 23.37 -8.47
C ARG A 343 2.26 22.67 -7.70
N LEU A 344 3.00 21.76 -8.32
CA LEU A 344 4.24 21.22 -7.76
C LEU A 344 5.41 22.23 -7.79
N GLY A 345 5.24 23.38 -8.46
CA GLY A 345 6.25 24.44 -8.54
C GLY A 345 7.27 24.27 -9.66
N MET A 346 7.10 23.27 -10.56
CA MET A 346 8.10 22.91 -11.58
C MET A 346 8.36 23.99 -12.63
N PHE A 347 7.50 25.01 -12.72
CA PHE A 347 7.60 26.12 -13.70
C PHE A 347 7.81 27.48 -13.04
N ASP A 348 8.09 27.49 -11.75
CA ASP A 348 8.28 28.71 -10.96
C ASP A 348 9.71 28.78 -10.39
N PRO A 349 10.26 29.97 -10.19
CA PRO A 349 11.57 30.11 -9.55
C PRO A 349 11.60 29.43 -8.18
N PRO A 350 12.67 28.72 -7.83
CA PRO A 350 12.75 27.96 -6.56
C PRO A 350 12.51 28.82 -5.31
N GLU A 351 12.79 30.12 -5.39
CA GLU A 351 12.59 31.08 -4.29
C GLU A 351 11.11 31.30 -3.95
N ARG A 352 10.21 30.98 -4.89
CA ARG A 352 8.76 31.12 -4.73
C ARG A 352 8.10 29.85 -4.23
N VAL A 353 8.77 28.72 -4.38
CA VAL A 353 8.23 27.40 -4.01
C VAL A 353 8.71 27.04 -2.59
N PRO A 354 7.83 27.02 -1.59
CA PRO A 354 8.23 26.79 -0.19
C PRO A 354 9.01 25.48 -0.01
N TYR A 355 8.68 24.49 -0.80
CA TYR A 355 9.21 23.13 -0.70
C TYR A 355 10.54 22.90 -1.45
N SER A 356 11.08 23.90 -2.14
CA SER A 356 12.36 23.79 -2.87
C SER A 356 13.60 23.84 -1.96
N ARG A 357 13.41 24.17 -0.66
CA ARG A 357 14.50 24.40 0.30
C ARG A 357 14.50 23.40 1.46
N ILE A 358 13.88 22.24 1.27
CA ILE A 358 13.87 21.19 2.30
C ILE A 358 15.30 20.65 2.44
N GLU A 359 15.82 20.67 3.68
CA GLU A 359 17.17 20.21 3.97
C GLU A 359 17.29 18.69 3.83
N HIS A 360 18.36 18.23 3.16
CA HIS A 360 18.66 16.81 2.99
C HIS A 360 18.79 16.05 4.33
N SER A 361 19.21 16.73 5.41
CA SER A 361 19.34 16.17 6.75
C SER A 361 18.03 15.64 7.35
N LYS A 362 16.89 15.94 6.73
CA LYS A 362 15.59 15.41 7.13
C LYS A 362 15.32 13.99 6.61
N LEU A 363 16.05 13.55 5.58
CA LEU A 363 15.88 12.21 5.03
C LEU A 363 16.27 11.15 6.05
N ASP A 364 15.38 10.20 6.32
CA ASP A 364 15.55 9.11 7.31
C ASP A 364 16.17 9.60 8.62
N SER A 365 15.68 10.76 9.09
CA SER A 365 16.21 11.41 10.29
C SER A 365 15.84 10.64 11.57
N ALA A 366 16.59 10.87 12.67
CA ALA A 366 16.25 10.30 13.97
C ALA A 366 14.84 10.68 14.44
N ALA A 367 14.34 11.86 14.05
CA ALA A 367 12.97 12.28 14.35
C ALA A 367 11.93 11.46 13.55
N HIS A 368 12.20 11.19 12.27
CA HIS A 368 11.33 10.38 11.43
C HIS A 368 11.29 8.92 11.92
N ARG A 369 12.44 8.32 12.23
CA ARG A 369 12.51 6.98 12.86
C ARG A 369 11.79 6.90 14.21
N SER A 370 11.89 7.95 15.03
CA SER A 370 11.11 8.02 16.27
C SER A 370 9.61 8.07 16.01
N MET A 371 9.16 8.72 14.93
CA MET A 371 7.77 8.72 14.50
C MET A 371 7.34 7.33 14.02
N ALA A 372 8.18 6.65 13.20
CA ALA A 372 7.93 5.28 12.75
C ALA A 372 7.75 4.33 13.95
N ARG A 373 8.64 4.41 14.94
CA ARG A 373 8.51 3.66 16.18
C ARG A 373 7.21 3.96 16.93
N ASN A 374 6.85 5.24 17.09
CA ASN A 374 5.62 5.62 17.80
C ASN A 374 4.38 5.08 17.09
N LEU A 375 4.34 5.14 15.74
CA LEU A 375 3.24 4.58 14.95
C LEU A 375 3.20 3.06 15.06
N ALA A 376 4.35 2.38 15.04
CA ALA A 376 4.42 0.95 15.27
C ALA A 376 3.94 0.57 16.68
N GLU A 377 4.32 1.29 17.73
CA GLU A 377 3.82 1.08 19.08
C GLU A 377 2.29 1.29 19.18
N LYS A 378 1.75 2.30 18.48
CA LYS A 378 0.30 2.57 18.43
C LYS A 378 -0.49 1.54 17.63
N SER A 379 0.12 0.85 16.67
CA SER A 379 -0.54 -0.16 15.82
C SER A 379 -0.68 -1.53 16.50
N MET A 380 0.07 -1.81 17.57
CA MET A 380 0.06 -3.09 18.27
C MET A 380 -1.32 -3.41 18.86
N VAL A 381 -1.91 -4.55 18.46
CA VAL A 381 -3.21 -5.01 18.94
C VAL A 381 -3.04 -6.24 19.82
N LEU A 382 -3.33 -6.10 21.10
CA LEU A 382 -3.33 -7.24 22.03
C LEU A 382 -4.66 -7.97 21.89
N LEU A 383 -4.63 -9.17 21.30
CA LEU A 383 -5.83 -9.99 21.08
C LEU A 383 -6.21 -10.81 22.30
N GLN A 384 -5.21 -11.36 23.01
CA GLN A 384 -5.41 -12.17 24.20
C GLN A 384 -4.30 -11.95 25.22
N ASN A 385 -4.65 -12.01 26.51
CA ASN A 385 -3.69 -12.00 27.61
C ASN A 385 -4.32 -12.54 28.89
N ASP A 386 -3.76 -13.61 29.42
CA ASP A 386 -4.18 -14.18 30.71
C ASP A 386 -3.47 -13.55 31.94
N GLY A 387 -2.65 -12.53 31.69
CA GLY A 387 -1.80 -11.87 32.68
C GLY A 387 -0.31 -12.20 32.54
N THR A 388 0.06 -12.98 31.53
CA THR A 388 1.47 -13.27 31.18
C THR A 388 2.20 -12.02 30.69
N LEU A 389 1.52 -11.18 29.91
CA LEU A 389 2.05 -9.87 29.53
C LEU A 389 1.57 -8.77 30.48
N PRO A 390 2.41 -7.75 30.78
CA PRO A 390 3.79 -7.58 30.31
C PRO A 390 4.78 -8.52 31.01
N LEU A 391 5.81 -8.95 30.27
CA LEU A 391 6.89 -9.80 30.78
C LEU A 391 7.67 -9.06 31.84
N ARG A 392 7.68 -9.59 33.08
CA ARG A 392 8.39 -8.98 34.19
C ARG A 392 9.34 -10.01 34.81
N SER A 393 10.57 -9.57 35.05
CA SER A 393 11.59 -10.36 35.77
C SER A 393 11.91 -11.73 35.13
N VAL A 394 11.74 -11.85 33.81
CA VAL A 394 12.11 -13.06 33.05
C VAL A 394 13.64 -13.14 32.91
N LYS A 395 14.19 -14.35 33.13
CA LYS A 395 15.64 -14.61 33.06
C LYS A 395 16.02 -15.33 31.77
N ARG A 396 15.11 -16.14 31.23
CA ARG A 396 15.33 -16.90 29.99
C ARG A 396 14.11 -16.81 29.10
N ILE A 397 14.33 -16.36 27.88
CA ILE A 397 13.30 -16.26 26.84
C ILE A 397 13.72 -17.20 25.71
N ALA A 398 12.87 -18.16 25.37
CA ALA A 398 13.01 -18.88 24.10
C ALA A 398 12.25 -18.11 23.02
N VAL A 399 12.94 -17.69 22.00
CA VAL A 399 12.32 -17.09 20.81
C VAL A 399 12.30 -18.15 19.71
N VAL A 400 11.12 -18.43 19.19
CA VAL A 400 10.91 -19.37 18.09
C VAL A 400 10.14 -18.71 16.96
N GLY A 401 10.14 -19.31 15.79
CA GLY A 401 9.47 -18.79 14.60
C GLY A 401 10.43 -18.19 13.58
N PRO A 402 10.15 -18.43 12.28
CA PRO A 402 11.06 -18.05 11.19
C PRO A 402 11.19 -16.54 11.02
N LEU A 403 10.19 -15.76 11.48
CA LEU A 403 10.09 -14.34 11.22
C LEU A 403 10.87 -13.47 12.23
N ALA A 404 11.36 -14.03 13.33
CA ALA A 404 11.94 -13.27 14.44
C ALA A 404 13.21 -12.47 14.07
N GLU A 405 14.04 -12.98 13.15
CA GLU A 405 15.26 -12.29 12.69
C GLU A 405 15.12 -11.61 11.33
N GLN A 406 13.98 -11.83 10.63
CA GLN A 406 13.76 -11.23 9.31
C GLN A 406 13.40 -9.75 9.43
N THR A 407 14.05 -8.91 8.65
CA THR A 407 13.75 -7.47 8.59
C THR A 407 12.80 -7.15 7.44
N GLY A 408 12.87 -7.90 6.33
CA GLY A 408 12.03 -7.69 5.17
C GLY A 408 10.54 -7.92 5.44
N VAL A 409 10.18 -8.83 6.37
CA VAL A 409 8.77 -9.04 6.74
C VAL A 409 8.13 -7.82 7.40
N LEU A 410 8.93 -7.00 8.07
CA LEU A 410 8.44 -5.82 8.78
C LEU A 410 7.98 -4.71 7.85
N LEU A 411 8.48 -4.71 6.61
CA LEU A 411 8.29 -3.62 5.66
C LEU A 411 7.02 -3.75 4.81
N GLY A 412 6.43 -4.95 4.70
CA GLY A 412 5.20 -5.13 3.91
C GLY A 412 5.38 -4.96 2.41
N ASN A 413 4.36 -4.45 1.72
CA ASN A 413 4.33 -4.24 0.27
C ASN A 413 4.65 -2.78 -0.09
N TYR A 414 5.13 -2.50 -1.31
CA TYR A 414 5.45 -1.15 -1.80
C TYR A 414 6.42 -0.33 -0.92
N ASN A 415 7.41 -0.98 -0.33
CA ASN A 415 8.39 -0.36 0.55
C ASN A 415 9.69 0.05 -0.18
N GLY A 416 10.37 1.05 0.34
CA GLY A 416 11.81 1.27 0.16
C GLY A 416 12.63 0.38 1.09
N ILE A 417 13.95 0.47 1.01
CA ILE A 417 14.85 -0.16 1.98
C ILE A 417 15.39 0.96 2.88
N PRO A 418 14.93 1.07 4.13
CA PRO A 418 15.41 2.10 5.05
C PRO A 418 16.88 1.88 5.42
N THR A 419 17.55 2.91 5.92
CA THR A 419 18.97 2.79 6.33
C THR A 419 19.15 1.97 7.61
N HIS A 420 18.06 1.78 8.36
CA HIS A 420 18.05 1.05 9.61
C HIS A 420 16.71 0.31 9.77
N THR A 421 16.77 -0.98 10.07
CA THR A 421 15.59 -1.79 10.40
C THR A 421 15.91 -2.63 11.62
N VAL A 422 15.02 -2.63 12.58
CA VAL A 422 15.17 -3.38 13.84
C VAL A 422 14.33 -4.65 13.78
N SER A 423 14.99 -5.81 13.69
CA SER A 423 14.31 -7.11 13.77
C SER A 423 13.71 -7.34 15.17
N VAL A 424 12.75 -8.28 15.27
CA VAL A 424 12.14 -8.64 16.56
C VAL A 424 13.22 -9.13 17.54
N MET A 425 14.19 -9.91 17.05
CA MET A 425 15.30 -10.38 17.87
C MET A 425 16.19 -9.26 18.41
N GLU A 426 16.51 -8.26 17.58
CA GLU A 426 17.28 -7.09 18.01
C GLU A 426 16.51 -6.27 19.04
N GLY A 427 15.22 -6.02 18.79
CA GLY A 427 14.34 -5.35 19.73
C GLY A 427 14.28 -6.06 21.08
N LEU A 428 14.11 -7.38 21.10
CA LEU A 428 14.08 -8.17 22.35
C LEU A 428 15.41 -8.13 23.09
N LYS A 429 16.54 -8.26 22.39
CA LYS A 429 17.88 -8.16 23.02
C LYS A 429 18.12 -6.79 23.65
N ALA A 430 17.67 -5.72 22.98
CA ALA A 430 17.79 -4.36 23.49
C ALA A 430 16.89 -4.12 24.72
N GLU A 431 15.67 -4.63 24.70
CA GLU A 431 14.65 -4.41 25.75
C GLU A 431 14.88 -5.27 26.99
N PHE A 432 15.42 -6.50 26.83
CA PHE A 432 15.67 -7.44 27.91
C PHE A 432 17.18 -7.74 28.08
N PRO A 433 18.04 -6.75 28.35
CA PRO A 433 19.51 -6.91 28.33
C PRO A 433 20.04 -7.86 29.43
N ASN A 434 19.23 -8.16 30.44
CA ASN A 434 19.59 -9.06 31.55
C ASN A 434 18.99 -10.48 31.37
N ALA A 435 18.20 -10.72 30.35
CA ALA A 435 17.67 -12.04 30.05
C ALA A 435 18.59 -12.79 29.09
N GLN A 436 18.72 -14.09 29.30
CA GLN A 436 19.25 -14.98 28.26
C GLN A 436 18.17 -15.21 27.22
N ILE A 437 18.47 -14.89 25.97
CA ILE A 437 17.54 -15.10 24.84
C ILE A 437 18.12 -16.19 23.95
N ASP A 438 17.43 -17.33 23.90
CA ASP A 438 17.79 -18.46 23.06
C ASP A 438 16.86 -18.45 21.83
N PHE A 439 17.43 -18.27 20.63
CA PHE A 439 16.68 -18.24 19.37
C PHE A 439 16.85 -19.51 18.55
N VAL A 440 15.72 -20.07 18.11
CA VAL A 440 15.66 -21.17 17.16
C VAL A 440 14.51 -20.89 16.17
N PRO A 441 14.75 -20.80 14.86
CA PRO A 441 13.65 -20.61 13.88
C PRO A 441 12.55 -21.64 14.00
N GLY A 442 12.90 -22.89 14.33
CA GLY A 442 11.97 -23.96 14.63
C GLY A 442 11.28 -24.58 13.43
N THR A 443 11.25 -23.90 12.30
CA THR A 443 10.78 -24.41 11.00
C THR A 443 11.60 -23.79 9.88
N GLN A 444 11.63 -24.46 8.73
CA GLN A 444 12.26 -23.93 7.51
C GLN A 444 11.27 -23.20 6.60
N PHE A 445 10.00 -23.20 6.92
CA PHE A 445 9.02 -22.40 6.19
C PHE A 445 9.40 -20.91 6.26
N LEU A 446 9.32 -20.21 5.14
CA LEU A 446 9.79 -18.81 4.99
C LEU A 446 11.26 -18.59 5.36
N SER A 447 12.10 -19.64 5.30
CA SER A 447 13.54 -19.48 5.52
C SER A 447 14.13 -18.52 4.49
N THR A 448 14.96 -17.60 4.98
CA THR A 448 15.74 -16.69 4.14
C THR A 448 17.20 -17.12 3.97
N ARG A 449 17.57 -18.25 4.58
CA ARG A 449 18.96 -18.73 4.65
C ARG A 449 19.13 -20.03 3.90
N GLY A 450 20.19 -20.08 3.11
CA GLY A 450 20.65 -21.28 2.40
C GLY A 450 22.13 -21.19 2.08
N ASP A 451 22.74 -22.34 1.89
CA ASP A 451 24.12 -22.41 1.38
C ASP A 451 24.14 -22.19 -0.15
N PRO A 452 25.23 -21.71 -0.73
CA PRO A 452 25.39 -21.70 -2.18
C PRO A 452 25.17 -23.09 -2.77
N VAL A 453 24.44 -23.19 -3.89
CA VAL A 453 24.27 -24.47 -4.59
C VAL A 453 25.65 -24.98 -5.00
N PRO A 454 26.04 -26.24 -4.65
CA PRO A 454 27.36 -26.76 -4.95
C PRO A 454 27.67 -26.79 -6.45
N ALA A 455 28.90 -26.39 -6.82
CA ALA A 455 29.31 -26.29 -8.22
C ALA A 455 29.22 -27.62 -8.97
N GLU A 456 29.42 -28.75 -8.30
CA GLU A 456 29.28 -30.08 -8.84
C GLU A 456 27.84 -30.46 -9.25
N MET A 457 26.85 -29.73 -8.78
CA MET A 457 25.45 -29.92 -9.18
C MET A 457 25.08 -29.07 -10.40
N LEU A 458 25.95 -28.18 -10.83
CA LEU A 458 25.72 -27.25 -11.95
C LEU A 458 26.45 -27.70 -13.21
N THR A 459 25.71 -27.75 -14.33
CA THR A 459 26.33 -28.07 -15.63
C THR A 459 25.76 -27.13 -16.72
N THR A 460 26.60 -26.78 -17.68
CA THR A 460 26.16 -26.15 -18.92
C THR A 460 25.29 -27.10 -19.76
N ALA A 461 24.61 -26.58 -20.78
CA ALA A 461 23.80 -27.40 -21.68
C ALA A 461 24.59 -28.48 -22.41
N ASP A 462 25.88 -28.25 -22.64
CA ASP A 462 26.85 -29.24 -23.26
C ASP A 462 27.51 -30.10 -22.18
N GLY A 463 27.09 -30.06 -20.92
CA GLY A 463 27.54 -30.96 -19.85
C GLY A 463 28.86 -30.58 -19.16
N LYS A 464 29.42 -29.42 -19.38
CA LYS A 464 30.60 -28.90 -18.66
C LYS A 464 30.20 -28.43 -17.25
N PRO A 465 31.11 -28.55 -16.26
CA PRO A 465 30.83 -28.01 -14.93
C PRO A 465 30.52 -26.48 -14.93
N GLY A 466 29.52 -26.04 -14.20
CA GLY A 466 29.12 -24.65 -14.09
C GLY A 466 27.93 -24.27 -15.01
N LEU A 467 27.58 -22.98 -15.05
CA LEU A 467 26.51 -22.41 -15.84
C LEU A 467 27.06 -21.47 -16.91
N THR A 468 26.43 -21.44 -18.09
CA THR A 468 26.71 -20.43 -19.09
C THR A 468 26.21 -19.09 -18.65
N ALA A 469 27.09 -18.13 -18.42
CA ALA A 469 26.79 -16.78 -17.99
C ALA A 469 26.95 -15.77 -19.12
N VAL A 470 25.89 -15.00 -19.39
CA VAL A 470 25.90 -13.88 -20.34
C VAL A 470 25.80 -12.60 -19.54
N TYR A 471 26.89 -11.84 -19.52
CA TYR A 471 26.98 -10.52 -18.92
C TYR A 471 26.62 -9.45 -19.95
N GLY A 472 25.82 -8.45 -19.58
CA GLY A 472 25.39 -7.42 -20.51
C GLY A 472 24.98 -6.11 -19.88
N THR A 473 24.84 -5.11 -20.74
CA THR A 473 24.30 -3.81 -20.37
C THR A 473 22.77 -3.86 -20.34
N GLY A 474 22.16 -2.97 -19.56
CA GLY A 474 20.72 -2.96 -19.31
C GLY A 474 20.35 -3.68 -18.02
N THR A 475 19.17 -3.41 -17.52
CA THR A 475 18.71 -3.94 -16.22
C THR A 475 18.32 -5.42 -16.25
N GLY A 476 18.04 -5.98 -17.45
CA GLY A 476 17.52 -7.35 -17.59
C GLY A 476 16.17 -7.61 -16.95
N ILE A 477 15.49 -6.56 -16.48
CA ILE A 477 14.17 -6.60 -15.84
C ILE A 477 13.11 -6.77 -16.94
N GLY A 478 11.99 -7.40 -16.61
CA GLY A 478 10.87 -7.54 -17.54
C GLY A 478 11.11 -8.48 -18.73
N GLY A 479 12.05 -9.41 -18.61
CA GLY A 479 12.29 -10.39 -19.68
C GLY A 479 13.14 -9.86 -20.85
N THR A 480 13.68 -8.65 -20.76
CA THR A 480 14.61 -8.12 -21.75
C THR A 480 15.91 -8.90 -21.71
N GLU A 481 16.40 -9.33 -22.88
CA GLU A 481 17.70 -9.98 -22.98
C GLU A 481 18.81 -8.92 -22.80
N PRO A 482 19.86 -9.20 -22.00
CA PRO A 482 20.99 -8.29 -21.87
C PRO A 482 21.68 -8.10 -23.23
N THR A 483 22.11 -6.87 -23.54
CA THR A 483 23.03 -6.66 -24.68
C THR A 483 24.39 -7.25 -24.30
N PRO A 484 24.80 -8.37 -24.92
CA PRO A 484 25.95 -9.12 -24.47
C PRO A 484 27.24 -8.31 -24.52
N VAL A 485 28.02 -8.37 -23.45
CA VAL A 485 29.37 -7.84 -23.32
C VAL A 485 30.39 -9.01 -23.23
N LEU A 486 30.03 -10.02 -22.42
CA LEU A 486 30.87 -11.20 -22.21
C LEU A 486 29.99 -12.44 -22.00
N THR A 487 30.40 -13.55 -22.62
CA THR A 487 29.86 -14.89 -22.33
C THR A 487 31.00 -15.78 -21.82
N ARG A 488 30.76 -16.43 -20.66
CA ARG A 488 31.71 -17.37 -20.04
C ARG A 488 30.99 -18.48 -19.30
N VAL A 489 31.71 -19.42 -18.73
CA VAL A 489 31.16 -20.41 -17.79
C VAL A 489 31.53 -19.99 -16.37
N ASP A 490 30.54 -19.87 -15.52
CA ASP A 490 30.69 -19.60 -14.08
C ASP A 490 30.44 -20.87 -13.28
N SER A 491 31.30 -21.16 -12.31
CA SER A 491 31.15 -22.32 -11.42
C SER A 491 30.08 -22.09 -10.35
N GLU A 492 29.74 -20.84 -10.09
CA GLU A 492 28.71 -20.42 -9.11
C GLU A 492 28.03 -19.15 -9.58
N VAL A 493 26.83 -18.89 -9.07
CA VAL A 493 26.06 -17.68 -9.37
C VAL A 493 26.49 -16.56 -8.44
N ASN A 494 27.30 -15.62 -8.96
CA ASN A 494 27.69 -14.41 -8.26
C ASN A 494 28.17 -13.32 -9.23
N VAL A 495 28.33 -12.09 -8.75
CA VAL A 495 28.83 -10.94 -9.52
C VAL A 495 30.14 -10.37 -8.97
N LYS A 496 30.91 -11.16 -8.21
CA LYS A 496 32.20 -10.75 -7.61
C LYS A 496 33.25 -10.39 -8.67
N ASN A 497 33.23 -11.07 -9.82
CA ASN A 497 34.19 -10.92 -10.91
C ASN A 497 33.52 -10.35 -12.16
N LEU A 498 33.03 -9.10 -12.08
CA LEU A 498 32.45 -8.40 -13.22
C LEU A 498 33.48 -8.16 -14.33
N PRO A 499 33.05 -8.27 -15.61
CA PRO A 499 33.85 -7.78 -16.75
C PRO A 499 34.23 -6.31 -16.56
N SER A 500 35.43 -5.94 -17.06
CA SER A 500 35.92 -4.55 -16.94
C SER A 500 34.96 -3.52 -17.51
N GLU A 501 34.24 -3.87 -18.57
CA GLU A 501 33.26 -3.04 -19.26
C GLU A 501 32.02 -2.73 -18.42
N LEU A 502 31.74 -3.55 -17.39
CA LEU A 502 30.60 -3.40 -16.48
C LEU A 502 31.01 -2.87 -15.11
N GLN A 503 32.30 -2.82 -14.77
CA GLN A 503 32.79 -2.26 -13.52
C GLN A 503 32.47 -0.76 -13.46
N GLY A 504 31.90 -0.34 -12.34
CA GLY A 504 31.47 1.05 -12.13
C GLY A 504 30.23 1.49 -12.91
N LYS A 505 29.60 0.59 -13.69
CA LYS A 505 28.30 0.89 -14.32
C LYS A 505 27.18 0.82 -13.30
N GLY A 506 26.29 1.80 -13.34
CA GLY A 506 25.11 1.84 -12.47
C GLY A 506 24.10 0.73 -12.77
N SER A 507 23.94 0.35 -14.05
CA SER A 507 23.06 -0.71 -14.53
C SER A 507 23.79 -1.78 -15.28
N PHE A 508 23.53 -3.06 -14.98
CA PHE A 508 23.95 -4.21 -15.77
C PHE A 508 23.07 -5.41 -15.42
N SER A 509 23.11 -6.43 -16.25
CA SER A 509 22.42 -7.70 -15.98
C SER A 509 23.28 -8.90 -16.31
N VAL A 510 22.95 -10.03 -15.69
CA VAL A 510 23.57 -11.32 -15.94
C VAL A 510 22.50 -12.38 -16.10
N LYS A 511 22.63 -13.23 -17.12
CA LYS A 511 21.79 -14.39 -17.32
C LYS A 511 22.66 -15.66 -17.26
N TRP A 512 22.39 -16.53 -16.28
CA TRP A 512 22.98 -17.85 -16.19
C TRP A 512 22.02 -18.89 -16.74
N THR A 513 22.50 -19.83 -17.56
CA THR A 513 21.70 -20.93 -18.12
C THR A 513 22.46 -22.24 -18.02
N GLY A 514 21.73 -23.32 -17.80
CA GLY A 514 22.31 -24.65 -17.70
C GLY A 514 21.36 -25.63 -17.03
N ASN A 515 21.93 -26.56 -16.29
CA ASN A 515 21.14 -27.59 -15.57
C ASN A 515 21.57 -27.70 -14.12
N LEU A 516 20.60 -27.94 -13.25
CA LEU A 516 20.78 -28.41 -11.88
C LEU A 516 20.66 -29.94 -11.87
N LYS A 517 21.70 -30.62 -11.39
CA LYS A 517 21.74 -32.08 -11.30
C LYS A 517 22.03 -32.51 -9.87
N PRO A 518 21.01 -32.80 -9.06
CA PRO A 518 21.18 -33.21 -7.67
C PRO A 518 21.95 -34.53 -7.54
N THR A 519 22.70 -34.67 -6.46
CA THR A 519 23.45 -35.91 -6.12
C THR A 519 22.67 -36.84 -5.21
N VAL A 520 21.66 -36.31 -4.50
CA VAL A 520 20.79 -37.04 -3.56
C VAL A 520 19.33 -36.74 -3.87
N THR A 521 18.50 -37.79 -3.86
CA THR A 521 17.04 -37.60 -3.96
C THR A 521 16.46 -37.10 -2.64
N GLY A 522 15.61 -36.09 -2.69
CA GLY A 522 14.95 -35.57 -1.50
C GLY A 522 14.24 -34.24 -1.76
N ASP A 523 13.65 -33.72 -0.70
CA ASP A 523 13.07 -32.38 -0.70
C ASP A 523 14.14 -31.34 -0.32
N TYR A 524 14.14 -30.25 -1.05
CA TYR A 524 15.06 -29.14 -0.86
C TYR A 524 14.30 -27.82 -0.81
N LEU A 525 14.87 -26.84 -0.16
CA LEU A 525 14.56 -25.43 -0.34
C LEU A 525 15.56 -24.89 -1.36
N LEU A 526 15.09 -24.31 -2.45
CA LEU A 526 15.93 -23.77 -3.52
C LEU A 526 15.52 -22.31 -3.77
N GLY A 527 16.49 -21.42 -3.89
CA GLY A 527 16.16 -20.01 -3.94
C GLY A 527 17.26 -19.08 -4.39
N ILE A 528 16.97 -17.80 -4.29
CA ILE A 528 17.87 -16.72 -4.67
C ILE A 528 17.96 -15.67 -3.57
N GLN A 529 19.16 -15.19 -3.32
CA GLN A 529 19.44 -13.99 -2.54
C GLN A 529 20.04 -12.98 -3.51
N ALA A 530 19.49 -11.78 -3.60
CA ALA A 530 20.02 -10.78 -4.53
C ALA A 530 19.75 -9.35 -4.03
N GLU A 531 20.79 -8.52 -4.04
CA GLU A 531 20.62 -7.07 -3.95
C GLU A 531 20.38 -6.53 -5.37
N GLY A 532 19.11 -6.22 -5.68
CA GLY A 532 18.61 -5.94 -7.01
C GLY A 532 17.53 -6.94 -7.43
N PHE A 533 17.19 -6.95 -8.69
CA PHE A 533 16.24 -7.90 -9.24
C PHE A 533 16.91 -9.25 -9.50
N GLY A 534 16.42 -10.32 -8.92
CA GLY A 534 16.88 -11.68 -9.15
C GLY A 534 15.68 -12.62 -9.36
N ARG A 535 15.72 -13.50 -10.36
CA ARG A 535 14.66 -14.48 -10.63
C ARG A 535 15.23 -15.80 -11.13
N ILE A 536 14.59 -16.88 -10.74
CA ILE A 536 14.90 -18.25 -11.18
C ILE A 536 13.74 -18.81 -11.98
N TRP A 537 14.05 -19.49 -13.07
CA TRP A 537 13.15 -20.36 -13.83
C TRP A 537 13.68 -21.80 -13.78
N ILE A 538 12.76 -22.75 -13.61
CA ILE A 538 13.03 -24.19 -13.67
C ILE A 538 12.18 -24.77 -14.79
N SER A 539 12.82 -25.47 -15.73
CA SER A 539 12.13 -26.04 -16.89
C SER A 539 11.25 -25.03 -17.67
N GLY A 540 11.71 -23.77 -17.73
CA GLY A 540 11.03 -22.66 -18.41
C GLY A 540 9.87 -22.04 -17.64
N GLN A 541 9.56 -22.53 -16.45
CA GLN A 541 8.51 -21.93 -15.59
C GLN A 541 9.14 -21.03 -14.53
N PRO A 542 8.56 -19.85 -14.23
CA PRO A 542 8.97 -19.02 -13.12
C PRO A 542 8.93 -19.82 -11.81
N PHE A 543 10.00 -19.76 -11.03
CA PHE A 543 10.09 -20.52 -9.79
C PHE A 543 10.14 -19.64 -8.56
N VAL A 544 11.10 -18.71 -8.47
CA VAL A 544 11.21 -17.79 -7.34
C VAL A 544 11.86 -16.48 -7.77
N GLN A 545 11.46 -15.41 -7.13
CA GLN A 545 12.02 -14.06 -7.32
C GLN A 545 12.64 -13.57 -6.00
N SER A 546 13.74 -12.80 -6.08
CA SER A 546 14.39 -12.25 -4.89
C SER A 546 13.46 -11.30 -4.13
N GLY A 547 13.54 -11.35 -2.81
CA GLY A 547 12.82 -10.48 -1.88
C GLY A 547 13.71 -9.38 -1.27
N GLY A 548 14.66 -8.82 -2.02
CA GLY A 548 15.65 -7.86 -1.51
C GLY A 548 16.95 -8.56 -1.11
N THR A 549 17.60 -8.07 -0.03
CA THR A 549 18.88 -8.62 0.45
C THR A 549 18.72 -9.96 1.19
N GLU A 550 17.53 -10.30 1.63
CA GLU A 550 17.23 -11.60 2.22
C GLU A 550 17.00 -12.65 1.14
N GLY A 551 17.34 -13.92 1.45
CA GLY A 551 17.06 -15.03 0.55
C GLY A 551 15.55 -15.28 0.43
N ASN A 552 15.10 -15.68 -0.74
CA ASN A 552 13.78 -16.22 -0.98
C ASN A 552 13.93 -17.65 -1.49
N LEU A 553 13.46 -18.61 -0.70
CA LEU A 553 13.58 -20.04 -0.98
C LEU A 553 12.19 -20.67 -1.06
N ARG A 554 12.05 -21.59 -2.02
CA ARG A 554 10.82 -22.37 -2.22
C ARG A 554 11.13 -23.87 -2.18
N ARG A 555 10.20 -24.68 -1.67
CA ARG A 555 10.34 -26.13 -1.61
C ARG A 555 10.26 -26.76 -3.02
N ILE A 556 11.14 -27.72 -3.26
CA ILE A 556 11.18 -28.51 -4.50
C ILE A 556 11.64 -29.93 -4.21
N HIS A 557 11.01 -30.93 -4.84
CA HIS A 557 11.50 -32.30 -4.83
C HIS A 557 12.53 -32.48 -5.94
N LEU A 558 13.71 -33.00 -5.61
CA LEU A 558 14.79 -33.24 -6.54
C LEU A 558 15.17 -34.72 -6.54
N GLU A 559 15.37 -35.28 -7.74
CA GLU A 559 15.79 -36.69 -7.91
C GLU A 559 17.28 -36.77 -8.28
N ALA A 560 18.00 -37.64 -7.58
CA ALA A 560 19.43 -37.85 -7.82
C ALA A 560 19.73 -38.21 -9.28
N GLY A 561 20.65 -37.47 -9.89
CA GLY A 561 21.05 -37.67 -11.26
C GLY A 561 20.08 -37.16 -12.33
N HIS A 562 18.85 -36.74 -11.96
CA HIS A 562 17.93 -36.10 -12.89
C HIS A 562 18.40 -34.67 -13.19
N SER A 563 18.45 -34.30 -14.47
CA SER A 563 18.94 -32.99 -14.92
C SER A 563 17.76 -32.05 -15.15
N LEU A 564 17.70 -30.95 -14.40
CA LEU A 564 16.65 -29.93 -14.50
C LEU A 564 17.19 -28.68 -15.17
N PRO A 565 16.66 -28.26 -16.33
CA PRO A 565 17.04 -27.00 -16.95
C PRO A 565 16.73 -25.82 -16.02
N ILE A 566 17.71 -24.95 -15.81
CA ILE A 566 17.57 -23.75 -15.01
C ILE A 566 17.99 -22.51 -15.78
N GLU A 567 17.29 -21.41 -15.52
CA GLU A 567 17.70 -20.07 -15.93
C GLU A 567 17.65 -19.16 -14.72
N ILE A 568 18.69 -18.37 -14.49
CA ILE A 568 18.76 -17.40 -13.41
C ILE A 568 19.10 -16.05 -14.04
N ARG A 569 18.30 -15.04 -13.74
CA ARG A 569 18.55 -13.66 -14.16
C ARG A 569 18.81 -12.79 -12.96
N TYR A 570 19.75 -11.90 -13.12
CA TYR A 570 20.06 -10.83 -12.19
C TYR A 570 20.14 -9.50 -12.92
N GLY A 571 19.51 -8.48 -12.35
CA GLY A 571 19.56 -7.11 -12.84
C GLY A 571 19.91 -6.15 -11.73
N ARG A 572 20.91 -5.31 -11.96
CA ARG A 572 21.26 -4.20 -11.07
C ARG A 572 20.66 -2.90 -11.57
N THR A 573 20.04 -2.15 -10.65
CA THR A 573 19.62 -0.77 -10.87
C THR A 573 20.60 0.21 -10.23
N PRO A 574 20.68 1.47 -10.68
CA PRO A 574 21.63 2.47 -10.16
C PRO A 574 21.50 2.77 -8.66
N SER A 575 20.33 2.50 -8.08
CA SER A 575 20.04 2.78 -6.67
C SER A 575 20.76 1.88 -5.67
N LYS A 576 21.37 0.77 -6.11
CA LYS A 576 21.99 -0.23 -5.24
C LYS A 576 23.50 -0.04 -5.11
N THR A 577 23.99 -0.03 -3.87
CA THR A 577 25.40 0.27 -3.56
C THR A 577 26.35 -0.91 -3.80
N HIS A 578 25.92 -2.14 -3.50
CA HIS A 578 26.74 -3.34 -3.60
C HIS A 578 25.99 -4.42 -4.38
N PRO A 579 26.43 -4.76 -5.62
CA PRO A 579 25.79 -5.82 -6.37
C PRO A 579 26.10 -7.18 -5.72
N GLU A 580 25.06 -7.89 -5.30
CA GLU A 580 25.18 -9.24 -4.78
C GLU A 580 24.06 -10.12 -5.35
N VAL A 581 24.42 -11.33 -5.74
CA VAL A 581 23.48 -12.38 -6.08
C VAL A 581 24.07 -13.74 -5.71
N ARG A 582 23.24 -14.63 -5.18
CA ARG A 582 23.59 -16.02 -4.86
C ARG A 582 22.42 -16.92 -5.21
N PHE A 583 22.74 -18.07 -5.83
CA PHE A 583 21.82 -19.20 -5.96
C PHE A 583 22.02 -20.09 -4.75
N ILE A 584 20.98 -20.20 -3.91
CA ILE A 584 21.09 -20.83 -2.60
C ILE A 584 20.13 -22.01 -2.45
N TRP A 585 20.48 -22.93 -1.57
CA TRP A 585 19.68 -24.10 -1.26
C TRP A 585 19.85 -24.54 0.19
N ALA A 586 18.89 -25.35 0.67
CA ALA A 586 19.02 -26.10 1.90
C ALA A 586 18.29 -27.44 1.76
N GLN A 587 18.70 -28.47 2.48
CA GLN A 587 17.94 -29.71 2.56
C GLN A 587 16.66 -29.45 3.39
N ALA A 588 15.50 -29.81 2.87
CA ALA A 588 14.25 -29.65 3.61
C ALA A 588 14.18 -30.68 4.74
N VAL A 589 13.89 -30.19 5.94
CA VAL A 589 13.66 -31.03 7.12
C VAL A 589 12.16 -30.99 7.44
N PRO A 590 11.46 -32.12 7.54
CA PRO A 590 10.05 -32.13 7.87
C PRO A 590 9.81 -31.86 9.36
N GLY A 591 8.69 -31.20 9.67
CA GLY A 591 8.22 -30.94 11.02
C GLY A 591 8.96 -29.83 11.78
N ALA A 592 8.63 -29.70 13.05
CA ALA A 592 9.28 -28.72 13.92
C ALA A 592 10.70 -29.18 14.33
N ASP A 593 11.64 -28.21 14.38
CA ASP A 593 13.00 -28.50 14.85
C ASP A 593 13.00 -28.88 16.34
N PRO A 594 13.50 -30.06 16.71
CA PRO A 594 13.61 -30.46 18.10
C PRO A 594 14.40 -29.48 18.99
N ALA A 595 15.30 -28.67 18.41
CA ALA A 595 16.02 -27.65 19.14
C ALA A 595 15.11 -26.53 19.67
N ALA A 596 14.01 -26.21 18.95
CA ALA A 596 13.01 -25.25 19.40
C ALA A 596 12.28 -25.76 20.65
N VAL A 597 11.91 -27.04 20.66
CA VAL A 597 11.28 -27.69 21.82
C VAL A 597 12.24 -27.73 23.01
N ALA A 598 13.54 -28.00 22.76
CA ALA A 598 14.55 -28.00 23.82
C ALA A 598 14.77 -26.59 24.41
N ALA A 599 14.80 -25.55 23.55
CA ALA A 599 14.88 -24.16 24.00
C ALA A 599 13.65 -23.77 24.84
N ALA A 600 12.45 -24.13 24.37
CA ALA A 600 11.20 -23.89 25.09
C ALA A 600 11.20 -24.52 26.49
N LYS A 601 11.62 -25.79 26.65
CA LYS A 601 11.70 -26.48 27.95
C LYS A 601 12.61 -25.78 28.95
N ASN A 602 13.67 -25.11 28.48
CA ASN A 602 14.66 -24.44 29.30
C ASN A 602 14.33 -22.98 29.61
N ALA A 603 13.28 -22.43 29.02
CA ALA A 603 12.90 -21.02 29.15
C ALA A 603 11.91 -20.78 30.31
N ASP A 604 11.78 -19.52 30.72
CA ASP A 604 10.70 -19.05 31.59
C ASP A 604 9.43 -18.73 30.77
N VAL A 605 9.61 -18.29 29.53
CA VAL A 605 8.56 -17.97 28.58
C VAL A 605 9.02 -18.28 27.16
N VAL A 606 8.09 -18.69 26.30
CA VAL A 606 8.30 -18.86 24.87
C VAL A 606 7.64 -17.69 24.14
N VAL A 607 8.38 -17.00 23.29
CA VAL A 607 7.88 -15.99 22.35
C VAL A 607 7.97 -16.57 20.95
N ALA A 608 6.82 -16.88 20.36
CA ALA A 608 6.72 -17.39 19.00
C ALA A 608 6.41 -16.23 18.04
N VAL A 609 7.28 -15.99 17.07
CA VAL A 609 7.11 -14.95 16.04
C VAL A 609 6.79 -15.63 14.72
N VAL A 610 5.53 -15.63 14.36
CA VAL A 610 4.93 -16.43 13.28
C VAL A 610 3.98 -15.58 12.45
N GLY A 611 3.52 -16.10 11.31
CA GLY A 611 2.56 -15.43 10.45
C GLY A 611 2.87 -15.63 8.97
N ILE A 612 2.67 -14.59 8.18
CA ILE A 612 2.89 -14.60 6.75
C ILE A 612 3.76 -13.40 6.32
N THR A 613 4.05 -13.28 5.04
CA THR A 613 4.88 -12.18 4.54
C THR A 613 4.33 -11.64 3.23
N SER A 614 4.69 -10.41 2.87
CA SER A 614 4.40 -9.81 1.56
C SER A 614 5.02 -10.58 0.36
N ARG A 615 5.79 -11.63 0.61
CA ARG A 615 6.26 -12.57 -0.42
C ARG A 615 5.25 -13.69 -0.71
N LEU A 616 4.24 -13.86 0.13
CA LEU A 616 3.16 -14.84 -0.03
C LEU A 616 1.84 -14.17 -0.40
N GLU A 617 1.55 -13.02 0.22
CA GLU A 617 0.37 -12.21 -0.09
C GLU A 617 0.79 -10.85 -0.65
N GLY A 618 0.11 -10.38 -1.68
CA GLY A 618 0.40 -9.09 -2.32
C GLY A 618 -0.15 -9.00 -3.72
N GLU A 619 0.38 -8.07 -4.50
CA GLU A 619 -0.07 -7.82 -5.86
C GLU A 619 0.47 -8.86 -6.83
N GLU A 620 -0.43 -9.54 -7.53
CA GLU A 620 -0.21 -10.40 -8.71
C GLU A 620 1.19 -11.04 -8.79
N MET A 621 1.48 -11.94 -7.90
CA MET A 621 2.78 -12.61 -7.82
C MET A 621 2.69 -14.10 -8.18
N PRO A 622 3.76 -14.69 -8.72
CA PRO A 622 3.79 -16.11 -9.07
C PRO A 622 3.96 -17.01 -7.84
N VAL A 623 3.05 -16.89 -6.87
CA VAL A 623 3.00 -17.72 -5.67
C VAL A 623 2.01 -18.85 -5.89
N ASP A 624 2.46 -20.07 -5.64
CA ASP A 624 1.67 -21.31 -5.63
C ASP A 624 2.17 -22.18 -4.47
N GLU A 625 1.77 -21.77 -3.25
CA GLU A 625 2.05 -22.46 -2.00
C GLU A 625 0.73 -22.86 -1.32
N PRO A 626 0.68 -23.92 -0.52
CA PRO A 626 -0.53 -24.29 0.21
C PRO A 626 -1.09 -23.10 1.00
N GLY A 627 -2.33 -22.72 0.70
CA GLY A 627 -2.98 -21.54 1.30
C GLY A 627 -2.84 -20.23 0.51
N PHE A 628 -2.05 -20.21 -0.59
CA PHE A 628 -1.78 -19.01 -1.39
C PHE A 628 -1.81 -19.33 -2.89
N ALA A 629 -2.29 -18.39 -3.69
CA ALA A 629 -2.28 -18.49 -5.15
C ALA A 629 -2.29 -17.09 -5.80
N GLY A 630 -1.32 -16.82 -6.66
CA GLY A 630 -1.29 -15.59 -7.49
C GLY A 630 -1.19 -14.27 -6.70
N GLY A 631 -0.80 -14.31 -5.44
CA GLY A 631 -0.76 -13.18 -4.53
C GLY A 631 -1.89 -13.16 -3.50
N ASP A 632 -2.99 -13.87 -3.76
CA ASP A 632 -4.11 -13.99 -2.84
C ASP A 632 -4.00 -15.22 -1.93
N ARG A 633 -4.76 -15.21 -0.84
CA ARG A 633 -4.95 -16.37 0.02
C ARG A 633 -6.10 -17.26 -0.48
N THR A 634 -5.97 -18.58 -0.30
CA THR A 634 -7.01 -19.55 -0.63
C THR A 634 -7.74 -20.06 0.62
N ASN A 635 -7.11 -19.92 1.80
CA ASN A 635 -7.72 -20.13 3.13
C ASN A 635 -7.26 -19.04 4.09
N LEU A 636 -7.67 -19.12 5.37
CA LEU A 636 -7.29 -18.14 6.39
C LEU A 636 -6.38 -18.74 7.46
N ASP A 637 -5.99 -20.00 7.31
CA ASP A 637 -5.25 -20.73 8.32
C ASP A 637 -3.82 -20.22 8.49
N MET A 638 -3.27 -20.41 9.66
CA MET A 638 -1.83 -20.29 9.89
C MET A 638 -1.10 -21.27 8.95
N PRO A 639 0.04 -20.93 8.37
CA PRO A 639 0.83 -21.90 7.61
C PRO A 639 1.13 -23.16 8.43
N ALA A 640 0.85 -24.34 7.85
CA ALA A 640 0.89 -25.61 8.58
C ALA A 640 2.21 -25.88 9.31
N ALA A 641 3.34 -25.47 8.70
CA ALA A 641 4.66 -25.67 9.33
C ALA A 641 4.88 -24.79 10.57
N GLU A 642 4.22 -23.63 10.65
CA GLU A 642 4.26 -22.78 11.83
C GLU A 642 3.28 -23.28 12.90
N GLU A 643 2.12 -23.77 12.49
CA GLU A 643 1.17 -24.42 13.41
C GLU A 643 1.79 -25.69 14.05
N GLU A 644 2.48 -26.54 13.26
CA GLU A 644 3.26 -27.68 13.77
C GLU A 644 4.33 -27.22 14.78
N LEU A 645 5.01 -26.12 14.53
CA LEU A 645 5.99 -25.54 15.47
C LEU A 645 5.31 -25.12 16.78
N LEU A 646 4.20 -24.37 16.69
CA LEU A 646 3.45 -23.92 17.87
C LEU A 646 2.95 -25.10 18.70
N HIS A 647 2.42 -26.14 18.08
CA HIS A 647 2.02 -27.38 18.76
C HIS A 647 3.20 -28.03 19.49
N ALA A 648 4.35 -28.14 18.81
CA ALA A 648 5.53 -28.80 19.37
C ALA A 648 6.11 -28.03 20.58
N VAL A 649 6.18 -26.71 20.52
CA VAL A 649 6.73 -25.91 21.64
C VAL A 649 5.74 -25.80 22.80
N ALA A 650 4.43 -25.89 22.56
CA ALA A 650 3.41 -25.92 23.60
C ALA A 650 3.56 -27.16 24.53
N GLU A 651 4.09 -28.27 24.03
CA GLU A 651 4.40 -29.48 24.82
C GLU A 651 5.46 -29.20 25.93
N ALA A 652 6.17 -28.07 25.86
CA ALA A 652 7.05 -27.67 26.95
C ALA A 652 6.30 -27.15 28.19
N HIS A 653 4.99 -26.91 28.11
CA HIS A 653 4.11 -26.40 29.17
C HIS A 653 4.65 -25.12 29.83
N LYS A 654 5.25 -24.24 29.02
CA LYS A 654 5.70 -22.90 29.44
C LYS A 654 4.70 -21.85 28.95
N PRO A 655 4.63 -20.69 29.58
CA PRO A 655 3.85 -19.60 29.05
C PRO A 655 4.23 -19.33 27.58
N LEU A 656 3.25 -19.35 26.68
CA LEU A 656 3.41 -19.14 25.24
C LEU A 656 2.82 -17.78 24.85
N VAL A 657 3.65 -16.92 24.33
CA VAL A 657 3.27 -15.63 23.74
C VAL A 657 3.44 -15.75 22.24
N VAL A 658 2.36 -15.56 21.50
CA VAL A 658 2.36 -15.57 20.03
C VAL A 658 2.35 -14.13 19.53
N VAL A 659 3.34 -13.78 18.71
CA VAL A 659 3.44 -12.51 17.98
C VAL A 659 3.16 -12.80 16.52
N LEU A 660 2.11 -12.20 15.99
CA LEU A 660 1.67 -12.39 14.61
C LEU A 660 2.21 -11.26 13.74
N LEU A 661 2.87 -11.62 12.64
CA LEU A 661 3.28 -10.73 11.55
C LEU A 661 2.51 -11.10 10.29
N ASN A 662 1.59 -10.26 9.86
CA ASN A 662 0.70 -10.52 8.72
C ASN A 662 0.04 -9.23 8.24
N GLY A 663 -0.37 -9.23 6.97
CA GLY A 663 -1.12 -8.12 6.38
C GLY A 663 -2.62 -8.39 6.24
N SER A 664 -3.08 -9.61 6.54
CA SER A 664 -4.48 -10.03 6.44
C SER A 664 -4.89 -10.87 7.63
N ALA A 665 -6.20 -10.94 7.94
CA ALA A 665 -6.71 -11.69 9.08
C ALA A 665 -6.35 -13.18 9.02
N LEU A 666 -5.78 -13.72 10.11
CA LEU A 666 -5.45 -15.12 10.30
C LEU A 666 -6.50 -15.83 11.17
N SER A 667 -6.79 -17.09 10.83
CA SER A 667 -7.61 -17.98 11.67
C SER A 667 -6.75 -18.56 12.79
N THR A 668 -6.74 -17.90 13.94
CA THR A 668 -5.92 -18.26 15.09
C THR A 668 -6.74 -18.99 16.17
N GLN A 669 -7.51 -20.00 15.78
CA GLN A 669 -8.39 -20.72 16.70
C GLN A 669 -7.61 -21.56 17.72
N TRP A 670 -6.56 -22.22 17.26
CA TRP A 670 -5.71 -23.04 18.15
C TRP A 670 -4.93 -22.14 19.12
N GLU A 671 -4.35 -21.04 18.63
CA GLU A 671 -3.62 -20.08 19.45
C GLU A 671 -4.52 -19.45 20.51
N LYS A 672 -5.76 -19.11 20.15
CA LYS A 672 -6.77 -18.61 21.09
C LYS A 672 -7.05 -19.60 22.23
N ALA A 673 -6.98 -20.89 21.96
CA ALA A 673 -7.24 -21.92 22.97
C ALA A 673 -6.00 -22.28 23.82
N HIS A 674 -4.78 -22.07 23.32
CA HIS A 674 -3.56 -22.62 23.93
C HIS A 674 -2.50 -21.58 24.28
N ALA A 675 -2.47 -20.41 23.63
CA ALA A 675 -1.51 -19.36 23.96
C ALA A 675 -1.94 -18.56 25.19
N ASN A 676 -0.98 -18.14 26.00
CA ASN A 676 -1.20 -17.26 27.16
C ASN A 676 -1.43 -15.81 26.75
N ALA A 677 -0.79 -15.38 25.66
CA ALA A 677 -1.02 -14.07 25.06
C ALA A 677 -0.83 -14.11 23.53
N ILE A 678 -1.57 -13.28 22.82
CA ILE A 678 -1.51 -13.11 21.36
C ILE A 678 -1.40 -11.62 21.05
N LEU A 679 -0.33 -11.22 20.38
CA LEU A 679 -0.08 -9.86 19.92
C LEU A 679 -0.10 -9.83 18.40
N GLU A 680 -1.05 -9.09 17.82
CA GLU A 680 -1.10 -8.78 16.39
C GLU A 680 -0.23 -7.55 16.13
N ALA A 681 0.82 -7.72 15.35
CA ALA A 681 1.80 -6.68 15.08
C ALA A 681 1.78 -6.17 13.63
N TRP A 682 1.04 -6.81 12.73
CA TRP A 682 0.94 -6.47 11.31
C TRP A 682 2.31 -6.56 10.60
N TYR A 683 2.56 -5.68 9.64
CA TYR A 683 3.89 -5.35 9.11
C TYR A 683 4.27 -3.97 9.66
N PRO A 684 5.03 -3.92 10.77
CA PRO A 684 5.11 -2.73 11.63
C PRO A 684 6.17 -1.71 11.23
N GLY A 685 6.78 -1.81 10.04
CA GLY A 685 7.79 -0.89 9.55
C GLY A 685 9.19 -1.07 10.17
N GLU A 686 10.08 -0.12 9.88
CA GLU A 686 11.51 -0.23 10.19
C GLU A 686 11.83 -0.37 11.69
N GLU A 687 10.98 0.17 12.56
CA GLU A 687 11.13 0.10 14.04
C GLU A 687 10.24 -0.98 14.68
N GLY A 688 9.72 -1.90 13.88
CA GLY A 688 8.78 -2.93 14.31
C GLY A 688 9.28 -3.80 15.45
N GLY A 689 10.55 -4.24 15.41
CA GLY A 689 11.14 -5.02 16.49
C GLY A 689 11.23 -4.26 17.81
N SER A 690 11.55 -2.96 17.75
CA SER A 690 11.55 -2.08 18.92
C SER A 690 10.16 -1.94 19.54
N ALA A 691 9.12 -1.79 18.71
CA ALA A 691 7.72 -1.63 19.15
C ALA A 691 7.16 -2.92 19.77
N ILE A 692 7.41 -4.07 19.14
CA ILE A 692 7.02 -5.39 19.66
C ILE A 692 7.66 -5.61 21.02
N ALA A 693 8.98 -5.45 21.14
CA ALA A 693 9.72 -5.65 22.38
C ALA A 693 9.22 -4.73 23.50
N ALA A 694 9.00 -3.43 23.20
CA ALA A 694 8.42 -2.47 24.14
C ALA A 694 7.02 -2.88 24.62
N THR A 695 6.22 -3.47 23.73
CA THR A 695 4.89 -3.96 24.10
C THR A 695 5.00 -5.18 25.00
N LEU A 696 5.87 -6.14 24.67
CA LEU A 696 6.06 -7.34 25.50
C LEU A 696 6.60 -7.01 26.89
N SER A 697 7.43 -5.99 27.06
CA SER A 697 7.96 -5.55 28.36
C SER A 697 6.99 -4.71 29.17
N GLY A 698 5.99 -4.12 28.53
CA GLY A 698 5.04 -3.18 29.12
C GLY A 698 5.52 -1.73 29.15
N ARG A 699 6.63 -1.41 28.46
CA ARG A 699 7.03 -0.02 28.24
C ARG A 699 6.05 0.67 27.26
N ASN A 700 5.56 -0.04 26.28
CA ASN A 700 4.37 0.32 25.52
C ASN A 700 3.14 -0.42 26.07
N ASN A 701 2.07 0.30 26.36
CA ASN A 701 0.78 -0.29 26.68
C ASN A 701 -0.04 -0.37 25.38
N PRO A 702 -0.32 -1.59 24.84
CA PRO A 702 -1.00 -1.74 23.55
C PRO A 702 -2.39 -1.09 23.57
N ALA A 703 -2.69 -0.38 22.51
CA ALA A 703 -3.95 0.33 22.33
C ALA A 703 -4.43 0.35 20.87
N GLY A 704 -3.81 -0.44 20.01
CA GLY A 704 -4.30 -0.70 18.66
C GLY A 704 -5.65 -1.40 18.68
N ARG A 705 -6.42 -1.25 17.60
CA ARG A 705 -7.73 -1.89 17.40
C ARG A 705 -7.76 -2.51 16.02
N LEU A 706 -8.36 -3.69 15.89
CA LEU A 706 -8.46 -4.39 14.61
C LEU A 706 -9.22 -3.54 13.58
N PRO A 707 -8.63 -3.19 12.44
CA PRO A 707 -9.31 -2.49 11.35
C PRO A 707 -10.05 -3.43 10.40
N VAL A 708 -9.99 -4.74 10.67
CA VAL A 708 -10.67 -5.81 9.93
C VAL A 708 -11.22 -6.86 10.88
N THR A 709 -12.27 -7.55 10.44
CA THR A 709 -12.84 -8.71 11.14
C THR A 709 -11.97 -9.94 10.91
N PHE A 710 -11.58 -10.63 11.98
CA PHE A 710 -10.95 -11.94 11.91
C PHE A 710 -12.02 -13.02 11.97
N TYR A 711 -12.10 -13.82 10.92
CA TYR A 711 -13.07 -14.92 10.81
C TYR A 711 -12.53 -16.21 11.43
N GLN A 712 -13.40 -17.12 11.79
CA GLN A 712 -12.98 -18.41 12.34
C GLN A 712 -12.32 -19.28 11.28
N ASP A 713 -12.85 -19.26 10.06
CA ASP A 713 -12.31 -19.95 8.90
C ASP A 713 -12.86 -19.34 7.59
N VAL A 714 -12.35 -19.81 6.46
CA VAL A 714 -12.76 -19.32 5.13
C VAL A 714 -14.21 -19.67 4.79
N HIS A 715 -14.81 -20.70 5.43
CA HIS A 715 -16.20 -21.12 5.16
C HIS A 715 -17.24 -20.15 5.78
N GLN A 716 -16.80 -19.22 6.59
CA GLN A 716 -17.65 -18.13 7.06
C GLN A 716 -17.88 -17.07 5.99
N LEU A 717 -17.08 -17.04 4.93
CA LEU A 717 -17.11 -16.02 3.88
C LEU A 717 -17.91 -16.48 2.65
N PRO A 718 -18.53 -15.55 1.93
CA PRO A 718 -19.06 -15.79 0.58
C PRO A 718 -17.94 -16.11 -0.43
N HIS A 719 -18.32 -16.44 -1.66
CA HIS A 719 -17.37 -16.63 -2.76
C HIS A 719 -16.51 -15.37 -2.94
N PHE A 720 -15.23 -15.54 -3.27
CA PHE A 720 -14.31 -14.41 -3.33
C PHE A 720 -14.68 -13.42 -4.45
N GLU A 721 -15.15 -13.92 -5.58
CA GLU A 721 -15.59 -13.11 -6.72
C GLU A 721 -16.95 -12.41 -6.50
N ASP A 722 -17.70 -12.78 -5.44
CA ASP A 722 -18.95 -12.10 -5.10
C ASP A 722 -18.64 -10.76 -4.42
N TYR A 723 -18.91 -9.66 -5.10
CA TYR A 723 -18.69 -8.31 -4.59
C TYR A 723 -19.86 -7.74 -3.78
N SER A 724 -20.92 -8.53 -3.58
CA SER A 724 -21.97 -8.19 -2.61
C SER A 724 -21.38 -8.11 -1.20
N MET A 725 -21.76 -7.10 -0.45
CA MET A 725 -21.33 -6.94 0.95
C MET A 725 -22.08 -7.85 1.93
N LYS A 726 -23.08 -8.56 1.46
CA LYS A 726 -23.87 -9.47 2.30
C LYS A 726 -23.01 -10.57 2.91
N GLY A 727 -23.02 -10.67 4.25
CA GLY A 727 -22.24 -11.67 4.98
C GLY A 727 -20.75 -11.33 5.09
N ARG A 728 -20.33 -10.12 4.81
CA ARG A 728 -18.95 -9.62 4.91
C ARG A 728 -18.83 -8.50 5.91
N THR A 729 -17.69 -8.29 6.46
CA THR A 729 -17.32 -7.22 7.38
C THR A 729 -18.23 -7.13 8.61
N TYR A 730 -17.81 -6.45 9.66
CA TYR A 730 -18.64 -6.26 10.86
C TYR A 730 -20.00 -5.59 10.57
N ARG A 731 -20.14 -4.96 9.40
CA ARG A 731 -21.37 -4.23 9.02
C ARG A 731 -22.48 -5.17 8.56
N TYR A 732 -22.15 -6.31 7.95
CA TYR A 732 -23.11 -7.23 7.35
C TYR A 732 -22.92 -8.69 7.74
N PHE A 733 -21.84 -9.06 8.46
CA PHE A 733 -21.58 -10.40 8.95
C PHE A 733 -22.42 -10.70 10.21
N GLN A 734 -23.20 -11.75 10.15
CA GLN A 734 -24.18 -12.10 11.19
C GLN A 734 -23.75 -13.23 12.13
N ARG A 735 -22.62 -13.88 11.82
CA ARG A 735 -22.07 -14.97 12.64
C ARG A 735 -21.11 -14.42 13.69
N GLU A 736 -20.66 -15.28 14.60
CA GLU A 736 -19.62 -14.97 15.58
C GLU A 736 -18.25 -14.94 14.87
N PRO A 737 -17.53 -13.84 14.84
CA PRO A 737 -16.15 -13.79 14.34
C PRO A 737 -15.19 -14.38 15.37
N LEU A 738 -13.98 -14.71 14.96
CA LEU A 738 -12.89 -15.04 15.87
C LEU A 738 -12.48 -13.83 16.71
N TRP A 739 -12.23 -12.71 16.05
CA TRP A 739 -11.99 -11.39 16.64
C TRP A 739 -12.75 -10.32 15.87
N PRO A 740 -13.59 -9.50 16.53
CA PRO A 740 -14.41 -8.52 15.83
C PRO A 740 -13.59 -7.28 15.44
N PHE A 741 -13.98 -6.60 14.37
CA PHE A 741 -13.49 -5.24 14.03
C PHE A 741 -13.54 -4.33 15.26
N GLY A 742 -12.56 -3.46 15.43
CA GLY A 742 -12.47 -2.52 16.54
C GLY A 742 -12.02 -3.13 17.87
N TYR A 743 -11.72 -4.44 17.91
CA TYR A 743 -11.27 -5.15 19.10
C TYR A 743 -9.78 -4.93 19.39
N GLY A 744 -9.43 -4.90 20.67
CA GLY A 744 -8.08 -4.88 21.19
C GLY A 744 -8.07 -4.67 22.70
N LEU A 745 -7.16 -5.35 23.39
CA LEU A 745 -6.97 -5.26 24.83
C LEU A 745 -5.90 -4.23 25.21
N SER A 746 -5.83 -3.91 26.50
CA SER A 746 -4.82 -3.03 27.09
C SER A 746 -4.31 -3.62 28.41
N TYR A 747 -3.12 -3.21 28.88
CA TYR A 747 -2.64 -3.54 30.23
C TYR A 747 -3.33 -2.74 31.32
N THR A 748 -4.24 -1.85 30.97
CA THR A 748 -5.09 -1.11 31.92
C THR A 748 -6.57 -1.34 31.57
N THR A 749 -7.47 -0.76 32.38
CA THR A 749 -8.92 -0.87 32.16
C THR A 749 -9.54 0.51 32.07
N PHE A 750 -10.56 0.64 31.22
CA PHE A 750 -11.29 1.89 31.05
C PHE A 750 -12.77 1.72 31.38
N LYS A 751 -13.39 2.80 31.85
CA LYS A 751 -14.83 2.88 32.15
C LYS A 751 -15.42 4.04 31.37
N TYR A 752 -16.55 3.78 30.72
CA TYR A 752 -17.37 4.76 30.02
C TYR A 752 -18.58 5.14 30.89
N SER A 753 -18.91 6.44 30.91
CA SER A 753 -20.04 6.95 31.71
C SER A 753 -20.50 8.31 31.21
N GLY A 754 -21.65 8.76 31.68
CA GLY A 754 -22.14 10.12 31.42
C GLY A 754 -22.51 10.39 29.96
N LEU A 755 -23.00 9.38 29.24
CA LEU A 755 -23.46 9.56 27.86
C LEU A 755 -24.63 10.56 27.86
N THR A 756 -24.47 11.62 27.03
CA THR A 756 -25.52 12.65 26.86
C THR A 756 -25.99 12.64 25.40
N LEU A 757 -27.34 12.55 25.28
CA LEU A 757 -28.04 12.59 23.99
C LEU A 757 -29.24 13.54 24.09
N PRO A 758 -29.76 14.12 22.99
CA PRO A 758 -30.96 14.92 22.98
C PRO A 758 -32.17 14.11 23.47
N ALA A 759 -32.95 14.71 24.36
CA ALA A 759 -34.21 14.10 24.83
C ALA A 759 -35.36 14.30 23.84
N ALA A 760 -35.35 15.40 23.08
CA ALA A 760 -36.32 15.68 22.02
C ALA A 760 -35.81 15.17 20.66
N PRO A 761 -36.72 14.80 19.74
CA PRO A 761 -36.36 14.48 18.38
C PRO A 761 -35.60 15.62 17.71
N ILE A 762 -34.52 15.29 16.98
CA ILE A 762 -33.73 16.25 16.18
C ILE A 762 -34.26 16.26 14.75
N GLY A 763 -34.06 17.37 14.05
CA GLY A 763 -34.23 17.44 12.59
C GLY A 763 -33.13 16.69 11.82
N PRO A 764 -33.36 16.32 10.56
CA PRO A 764 -32.36 15.59 9.76
C PRO A 764 -31.11 16.42 9.42
N THR A 765 -31.18 17.75 9.58
CA THR A 765 -30.04 18.68 9.37
C THR A 765 -29.39 19.13 10.66
N ASP A 766 -30.02 18.83 11.83
CA ASP A 766 -29.48 19.27 13.09
C ASP A 766 -28.23 18.49 13.47
N PRO A 767 -27.19 19.15 13.99
CA PRO A 767 -26.01 18.43 14.47
C PRO A 767 -26.34 17.64 15.75
N LEU A 768 -25.81 16.42 15.82
CA LEU A 768 -25.88 15.61 17.03
C LEU A 768 -24.55 15.69 17.78
N ASN A 769 -24.54 16.31 18.94
CA ASN A 769 -23.40 16.37 19.85
C ASN A 769 -23.51 15.25 20.88
N VAL A 770 -22.54 14.34 20.89
CA VAL A 770 -22.46 13.20 21.79
C VAL A 770 -21.31 13.40 22.75
N ARG A 771 -21.57 13.37 24.06
CA ARG A 771 -20.54 13.49 25.09
C ARG A 771 -20.52 12.24 25.95
N VAL A 772 -19.29 11.79 26.28
CA VAL A 772 -19.04 10.66 27.15
C VAL A 772 -17.81 10.93 28.01
N THR A 773 -17.83 10.47 29.25
CA THR A 773 -16.63 10.52 30.12
C THR A 773 -15.97 9.15 30.13
N ILE A 774 -14.67 9.13 29.86
CA ILE A 774 -13.83 7.94 29.88
C ILE A 774 -12.86 8.08 31.06
N THR A 775 -12.76 7.04 31.89
CA THR A 775 -11.91 6.99 33.08
C THR A 775 -10.99 5.79 32.99
N ASN A 776 -9.67 5.99 33.17
CA ASN A 776 -8.74 4.90 33.37
C ASN A 776 -8.90 4.36 34.79
N THR A 777 -9.47 3.17 34.94
CA THR A 777 -9.76 2.51 36.24
C THR A 777 -8.65 1.55 36.66
N GLY A 778 -7.67 1.32 35.81
CA GLY A 778 -6.54 0.43 36.09
C GLY A 778 -5.36 1.13 36.77
N LYS A 779 -4.22 0.47 36.75
CA LYS A 779 -3.01 0.91 37.47
C LYS A 779 -1.89 1.42 36.57
N VAL A 780 -2.06 1.31 35.26
CA VAL A 780 -1.08 1.68 34.25
C VAL A 780 -1.67 2.80 33.39
N GLU A 781 -0.88 3.78 33.01
CA GLU A 781 -1.29 4.76 32.01
C GLU A 781 -1.41 4.12 30.63
N GLY A 782 -2.25 4.65 29.79
CA GLY A 782 -2.41 4.12 28.45
C GLY A 782 -3.37 4.92 27.59
N ASP A 783 -3.30 4.62 26.32
CA ASP A 783 -4.25 5.16 25.34
C ASP A 783 -5.53 4.32 25.33
N GLU A 784 -6.64 4.99 25.05
CA GLU A 784 -7.91 4.37 24.73
C GLU A 784 -8.42 4.90 23.40
N VAL A 785 -8.97 4.01 22.59
CA VAL A 785 -9.65 4.34 21.34
C VAL A 785 -11.15 4.29 21.56
N ALA A 786 -11.75 5.45 21.84
CA ALA A 786 -13.20 5.58 21.93
C ALA A 786 -13.83 5.50 20.55
N GLN A 787 -14.71 4.53 20.34
CA GLN A 787 -15.40 4.25 19.09
C GLN A 787 -16.90 4.52 19.23
N LEU A 788 -17.49 5.27 18.30
CA LEU A 788 -18.90 5.57 18.25
C LEU A 788 -19.56 4.80 17.11
N TYR A 789 -20.53 3.95 17.46
CA TYR A 789 -21.30 3.16 16.49
C TYR A 789 -22.75 3.59 16.48
N LEU A 790 -23.35 3.66 15.29
CA LEU A 790 -24.78 3.84 15.09
C LEU A 790 -25.42 2.54 14.60
N LYS A 791 -26.61 2.26 15.14
CA LYS A 791 -27.61 1.37 14.56
C LYS A 791 -28.76 2.23 14.08
N PHE A 792 -29.05 2.12 12.79
CA PHE A 792 -30.08 2.90 12.11
C PHE A 792 -31.49 2.39 12.41
N PRO A 793 -32.53 3.15 12.10
CA PRO A 793 -33.90 2.65 12.06
C PRO A 793 -34.01 1.43 11.11
N ASP A 794 -35.05 0.63 11.28
CA ASP A 794 -35.32 -0.55 10.45
C ASP A 794 -35.75 -0.13 9.03
N VAL A 795 -34.76 0.16 8.20
CA VAL A 795 -34.90 0.56 6.79
C VAL A 795 -34.11 -0.45 5.96
N ALA A 796 -34.67 -0.90 4.84
CA ALA A 796 -34.02 -1.82 3.94
C ALA A 796 -32.66 -1.26 3.45
N GLY A 797 -31.62 -2.09 3.47
CA GLY A 797 -30.26 -1.71 3.16
C GLY A 797 -29.43 -1.25 4.36
N ALA A 798 -30.04 -0.99 5.55
CA ALA A 798 -29.27 -0.58 6.72
C ALA A 798 -28.27 -1.65 7.16
N PRO A 799 -27.00 -1.30 7.45
CA PRO A 799 -26.05 -2.23 8.05
C PRO A 799 -26.47 -2.58 9.48
N ILE A 800 -25.97 -3.69 10.01
CA ILE A 800 -26.19 -4.12 11.39
C ILE A 800 -25.78 -3.00 12.36
N ARG A 801 -24.67 -2.35 12.08
CA ARG A 801 -24.11 -1.18 12.73
C ARG A 801 -23.06 -0.51 11.84
N ALA A 802 -22.75 0.75 12.10
CA ALA A 802 -21.71 1.48 11.37
C ALA A 802 -20.90 2.37 12.33
N LEU A 803 -19.57 2.34 12.20
CA LEU A 803 -18.68 3.31 12.85
C LEU A 803 -18.98 4.71 12.30
N ARG A 804 -19.13 5.70 13.18
CA ARG A 804 -19.40 7.12 12.83
C ARG A 804 -18.57 8.11 13.63
N GLY A 805 -17.65 7.61 14.44
CA GLY A 805 -16.71 8.44 15.18
C GLY A 805 -15.69 7.59 15.91
N PHE A 806 -14.48 8.12 16.00
CA PHE A 806 -13.44 7.55 16.86
C PHE A 806 -12.54 8.66 17.38
N LYS A 807 -11.97 8.44 18.57
CA LYS A 807 -10.94 9.32 19.15
C LYS A 807 -9.97 8.51 19.99
N ARG A 808 -8.69 8.71 19.77
CA ARG A 808 -7.61 8.19 20.61
C ARG A 808 -7.28 9.22 21.70
N ILE A 809 -7.25 8.80 22.96
CA ILE A 809 -6.95 9.66 24.09
C ILE A 809 -5.98 8.95 25.03
N HIS A 810 -5.13 9.72 25.72
CA HIS A 810 -4.19 9.19 26.71
C HIS A 810 -4.66 9.51 28.12
N LEU A 811 -4.70 8.49 29.01
CA LEU A 811 -5.15 8.65 30.40
C LEU A 811 -4.19 8.02 31.40
N LYS A 812 -3.78 8.81 32.40
CA LYS A 812 -3.09 8.30 33.59
C LYS A 812 -4.04 7.50 34.48
N PRO A 813 -3.54 6.62 35.36
CA PRO A 813 -4.36 5.90 36.31
C PRO A 813 -5.24 6.83 37.15
N GLY A 814 -6.53 6.53 37.20
CA GLY A 814 -7.56 7.34 37.91
C GLY A 814 -7.99 8.62 37.17
N ALA A 815 -7.32 9.00 36.09
CA ALA A 815 -7.71 10.19 35.32
C ALA A 815 -8.96 9.93 34.51
N SER A 816 -9.74 11.00 34.28
CA SER A 816 -10.93 11.01 33.45
C SER A 816 -10.85 12.13 32.42
N GLN A 817 -11.36 11.89 31.22
CA GLN A 817 -11.50 12.89 30.17
C GLN A 817 -12.89 12.80 29.56
N GLN A 818 -13.49 13.96 29.28
CA GLN A 818 -14.71 14.04 28.49
C GLN A 818 -14.33 14.03 27.00
N VAL A 819 -14.91 13.14 26.24
CA VAL A 819 -14.79 13.03 24.78
C VAL A 819 -16.10 13.49 24.17
N GLU A 820 -16.02 14.28 23.10
CA GLU A 820 -17.14 14.80 22.36
C GLU A 820 -17.05 14.40 20.90
N PHE A 821 -18.16 13.92 20.31
CA PHE A 821 -18.34 13.66 18.90
C PHE A 821 -19.38 14.61 18.34
N HIS A 822 -19.10 15.16 17.16
CA HIS A 822 -19.98 16.08 16.45
C HIS A 822 -20.43 15.42 15.15
N LEU A 823 -21.62 14.84 15.14
CA LEU A 823 -22.18 14.16 13.98
C LEU A 823 -23.09 15.12 13.20
N GLN A 824 -22.90 15.14 11.89
CA GLN A 824 -23.72 15.94 10.97
C GLN A 824 -24.59 15.03 10.11
N GLY A 825 -25.41 15.59 9.21
CA GLY A 825 -26.36 14.82 8.43
C GLY A 825 -25.77 13.60 7.72
N ARG A 826 -24.57 13.71 7.12
CA ARG A 826 -23.95 12.56 6.45
C ARG A 826 -23.46 11.48 7.42
N ASP A 827 -23.04 11.85 8.63
CA ASP A 827 -22.68 10.86 9.66
C ASP A 827 -23.90 10.09 10.18
N LEU A 828 -25.08 10.72 10.13
CA LEU A 828 -26.36 10.12 10.51
C LEU A 828 -27.02 9.37 9.34
N SER A 829 -26.45 9.42 8.14
CA SER A 829 -27.04 8.84 6.96
C SER A 829 -26.75 7.36 6.79
N MET A 830 -27.60 6.70 6.04
CA MET A 830 -27.44 5.35 5.52
C MET A 830 -27.81 5.30 4.04
N VAL A 831 -27.42 4.25 3.36
CA VAL A 831 -27.79 4.00 1.97
C VAL A 831 -28.96 3.00 1.95
N THR A 832 -30.01 3.31 1.19
CA THR A 832 -31.16 2.41 1.00
C THR A 832 -30.80 1.26 0.07
N ASP A 833 -31.58 0.20 0.05
CA ASP A 833 -31.41 -0.96 -0.85
C ASP A 833 -31.39 -0.60 -2.35
N VAL A 834 -31.92 0.56 -2.72
CA VAL A 834 -31.88 1.09 -4.09
C VAL A 834 -30.74 2.09 -4.35
N GLY A 835 -29.86 2.31 -3.37
CA GLY A 835 -28.67 3.16 -3.50
C GLY A 835 -28.85 4.64 -3.17
N GLY A 836 -30.01 5.04 -2.69
CA GLY A 836 -30.25 6.44 -2.24
C GLY A 836 -29.68 6.70 -0.84
N THR A 837 -28.87 7.75 -0.67
CA THR A 837 -28.37 8.17 0.66
C THR A 837 -29.41 9.01 1.38
N ILE A 838 -29.80 8.58 2.57
CA ILE A 838 -30.81 9.27 3.39
C ILE A 838 -30.40 9.40 4.84
N VAL A 839 -30.82 10.48 5.52
CA VAL A 839 -31.00 10.49 6.96
C VAL A 839 -32.41 9.94 7.22
N ALA A 840 -32.51 8.75 7.80
CA ALA A 840 -33.77 8.07 7.96
C ALA A 840 -34.59 8.66 9.13
N GLN A 841 -35.92 8.80 8.98
CA GLN A 841 -36.80 9.11 10.10
C GLN A 841 -36.86 7.90 11.02
N GLY A 842 -36.81 8.14 12.34
CA GLY A 842 -37.02 7.07 13.31
C GLY A 842 -36.04 7.07 14.46
N LYS A 843 -36.04 5.94 15.15
CA LYS A 843 -35.22 5.73 16.36
C LYS A 843 -33.85 5.13 16.00
N TYR A 844 -32.80 5.82 16.38
CA TYR A 844 -31.42 5.37 16.28
C TYR A 844 -30.94 4.84 17.63
N SER A 845 -30.12 3.81 17.62
CA SER A 845 -29.33 3.41 18.78
C SER A 845 -27.89 3.82 18.59
N LEU A 846 -27.25 4.33 19.63
CA LEU A 846 -25.88 4.81 19.62
C LEU A 846 -25.10 4.12 20.74
N SER A 847 -23.90 3.67 20.46
CA SER A 847 -22.96 3.14 21.44
C SER A 847 -21.64 3.88 21.36
N VAL A 848 -21.04 4.22 22.51
CA VAL A 848 -19.66 4.70 22.61
C VAL A 848 -18.90 3.76 23.54
N GLY A 849 -17.78 3.20 23.04
CA GLY A 849 -17.02 2.22 23.80
C GLY A 849 -15.61 1.98 23.24
N GLY A 850 -14.86 1.09 23.87
CA GLY A 850 -13.54 0.64 23.44
C GLY A 850 -13.57 -0.39 22.31
N GLY A 851 -14.76 -0.65 21.73
CA GLY A 851 -15.01 -1.59 20.64
C GLY A 851 -16.47 -1.59 20.26
N GLN A 852 -16.90 -2.58 19.47
CA GLN A 852 -18.29 -2.73 19.05
C GLN A 852 -19.23 -2.96 20.23
N PRO A 853 -20.50 -2.48 20.14
CA PRO A 853 -21.55 -2.88 21.10
C PRO A 853 -21.79 -4.40 21.01
N ASP A 854 -22.35 -4.95 22.09
CA ASP A 854 -22.66 -6.38 22.22
C ASP A 854 -21.45 -7.32 22.21
N THR A 855 -20.25 -6.76 22.52
CA THR A 855 -19.00 -7.50 22.74
C THR A 855 -18.54 -7.36 24.20
N THR A 856 -17.38 -7.90 24.54
CA THR A 856 -16.78 -7.74 25.88
C THR A 856 -16.18 -6.34 26.11
N ALA A 857 -16.13 -5.48 25.09
CA ALA A 857 -15.58 -4.13 25.19
C ALA A 857 -16.46 -3.24 26.09
N PRO A 858 -15.89 -2.46 27.03
CA PRO A 858 -16.65 -1.54 27.85
C PRO A 858 -17.31 -0.47 26.97
N SER A 859 -18.60 -0.24 27.17
CA SER A 859 -19.37 0.74 26.40
C SER A 859 -20.54 1.32 27.18
N VAL A 860 -21.06 2.44 26.70
CA VAL A 860 -22.33 3.03 27.10
C VAL A 860 -23.20 3.18 25.85
N THR A 861 -24.50 2.88 26.01
CA THR A 861 -25.47 2.93 24.92
C THR A 861 -26.60 3.90 25.25
N GLY A 862 -27.16 4.49 24.19
CA GLY A 862 -28.33 5.37 24.31
C GLY A 862 -29.12 5.41 22.99
N GLN A 863 -30.22 6.18 23.01
CA GLN A 863 -31.08 6.29 21.84
C GLN A 863 -31.45 7.74 21.63
N PHE A 864 -31.61 8.10 20.36
CA PHE A 864 -32.18 9.40 19.96
C PHE A 864 -33.17 9.19 18.81
N GLN A 865 -33.90 10.21 18.45
CA GLN A 865 -34.89 10.13 17.38
C GLN A 865 -34.68 11.25 16.37
N VAL A 866 -34.75 10.90 15.09
CA VAL A 866 -34.82 11.85 13.97
C VAL A 866 -36.27 12.04 13.57
N SER A 867 -36.69 13.28 13.46
CA SER A 867 -38.10 13.67 13.32
C SER A 867 -38.70 13.48 11.93
N SER A 868 -37.84 13.56 10.89
CA SER A 868 -38.23 13.40 9.48
C SER A 868 -37.12 12.83 8.64
N GLN A 869 -37.47 12.22 7.49
CA GLN A 869 -36.49 11.74 6.53
C GLN A 869 -35.94 12.87 5.64
N MET A 870 -34.71 12.81 5.26
CA MET A 870 -34.09 13.70 4.27
C MET A 870 -33.17 12.92 3.33
N ALA A 871 -33.29 13.11 2.02
CA ALA A 871 -32.33 12.63 1.05
C ALA A 871 -31.07 13.53 1.03
N LEU A 872 -29.91 12.93 0.90
CA LEU A 872 -28.65 13.65 0.77
C LEU A 872 -28.15 13.54 -0.68
N PRO A 873 -27.43 14.56 -1.19
CA PRO A 873 -26.78 14.48 -2.50
C PRO A 873 -25.68 13.39 -2.49
N GLU A 874 -25.42 12.87 -3.69
CA GLU A 874 -24.35 11.91 -3.96
C GLU A 874 -22.94 12.44 -3.60
#